data_21706972f9404d672f97dc2b5cdc6a8b
#
_entry.id   21706972f9404d672f97dc2b5cdc6a8b
#
_cell.length_a   1.000
_cell.length_b   1.000
_cell.length_c   1.000
_cell.angle_alpha   90.00
_cell.angle_beta   90.00
_cell.angle_gamma   90.00
#
_symmetry.space_group_name_H-M   'P 1'
#
loop_
_entity.id
_entity.type
_entity.pdbx_description
1 polymer ?
#
loop_
_entity_poly.entity_id
_entity_poly.type
_entity_poly.pdbx_seq_one_letter_code
_entity_poly.pdbx_strand_id
1 'polypeptide(L)'
;MSHKYVYLFSEGNGHMRELLGGKGANLAEMTNLGMPVPQGFTITTEACTQYYKDDHQINAEIEAEIMEYVEKLEEMTGKKFGDLYNPLLVSVRSGARASMPGMRDTILNLGLNDEVVVAFAKKTNNPRFAYDSYRRFIQMYSDVVMEVGKKYFEQLIDEMKDKKGVKLDTELDADDLKELAEKFKAEYKDKLGEDFPQDPKMQLMGAIKAVFRSWDNPRAIYYRRMNDIPSDWGTAVNVQSMVFGNTGDTSGTGVAFTRNPATGEKKLFGEFLMNAQGEDVVAGVRTPQTIDQLAEVMPEAYKQFTEICAKLEYHYRDMQDMEFTIEDKKLYMLQTRNGKRTAAAAMKIACDLVDEGMITEEEAVAMIDPKSLDSLLHPTFDPAALKKAKVVGTGLAASPGAACGKIVFSAETATEWAKNGTKVVLVRLETSPEDIEGMHYAQGVLTVRGGMTSHAAVVARGMGTCCVSGCGAIKMNEEAKTFELSGKTYKEGDWISIDGSTGNIYGEKIKTAAATISGDFDRLMGWADKFRKLQVRTNADTPHDAQQAAAFGAEGIGLCRTEHMFFEADRIKAMREMIVSETSEQREKALAKLEPIQQADFEAIYEAMKGRPVTIRLLDPPLHEFVPTDPKDIEELAKEMGLTVEHLNQVISSLHEFNPMMGHRGCRLDVTFPEIAKMQTAAIIKAALAVRSRRPAWKIVPEIMVPLVGEEKELAFVKSVIDKTARKIIKEAGSDMTYKVGTMIEIPRAALTADAIAKEAEFFSFGTNDLTQMTFGFSRDDAGKFLASYYDRKIYESDPFSKLDQAGVGRLVKMAAELGRETRPDIKLGICGEQGGDPSTVAFCHKIGLTYVSCSPFRVPIARLAAAQAAIKEKQ
;
A
#
# COMPACT_ATOMS: atom_id res chain seq x y z
N MET A 1 -1.88 27.78 -32.33
CA MET A 1 -2.66 28.20 -31.17
C MET A 1 -1.76 28.06 -29.95
N SER A 2 -1.70 29.10 -29.09
CA SER A 2 -0.94 28.98 -27.81
C SER A 2 -1.59 27.98 -26.87
N HIS A 3 -0.77 27.23 -26.15
CA HIS A 3 -1.24 26.25 -25.17
C HIS A 3 -1.95 26.96 -24.02
N LYS A 4 -3.05 26.37 -23.53
CA LYS A 4 -3.81 26.94 -22.40
C LYS A 4 -3.37 26.31 -21.08
N TYR A 5 -2.86 27.13 -20.17
CA TYR A 5 -2.37 26.72 -18.85
C TYR A 5 -3.27 27.12 -17.68
N VAL A 6 -4.24 27.99 -17.90
CA VAL A 6 -5.10 28.53 -16.84
C VAL A 6 -6.57 28.43 -17.26
N TYR A 7 -7.40 28.03 -16.30
CA TYR A 7 -8.85 27.87 -16.50
C TYR A 7 -9.63 28.56 -15.38
N LEU A 8 -10.62 29.37 -15.72
CA LEU A 8 -11.63 29.77 -14.73
C LEU A 8 -12.39 28.54 -14.24
N PHE A 9 -12.94 28.56 -13.03
CA PHE A 9 -13.78 27.45 -12.55
C PHE A 9 -14.95 27.20 -13.52
N SER A 10 -15.54 28.25 -14.08
CA SER A 10 -16.61 28.15 -15.10
C SER A 10 -16.17 27.55 -16.43
N GLU A 11 -14.88 27.49 -16.71
CA GLU A 11 -14.32 26.91 -17.93
C GLU A 11 -13.96 25.44 -17.79
N GLY A 12 -13.90 24.93 -16.56
CA GLY A 12 -13.58 23.54 -16.27
C GLY A 12 -14.79 22.69 -15.91
N ASN A 13 -14.55 21.41 -15.64
CA ASN A 13 -15.58 20.47 -15.15
C ASN A 13 -14.92 19.33 -14.36
N GLY A 14 -15.75 18.48 -13.75
CA GLY A 14 -15.31 17.35 -12.92
C GLY A 14 -14.53 16.26 -13.65
N HIS A 15 -14.60 16.20 -14.97
CA HIS A 15 -13.87 15.23 -15.79
C HIS A 15 -12.42 15.67 -16.12
N MET A 16 -12.06 16.89 -15.78
CA MET A 16 -10.73 17.46 -16.06
C MET A 16 -9.75 17.27 -14.91
N ARG A 17 -9.89 16.21 -14.17
CA ARG A 17 -9.07 15.94 -12.96
C ARG A 17 -7.57 15.83 -13.26
N GLU A 18 -7.19 15.30 -14.40
CA GLU A 18 -5.79 15.21 -14.81
C GLU A 18 -5.14 16.58 -14.97
N LEU A 19 -5.88 17.53 -15.49
CA LEU A 19 -5.41 18.87 -15.83
C LEU A 19 -5.57 19.85 -14.66
N LEU A 20 -6.72 19.79 -13.98
CA LEU A 20 -7.07 20.75 -12.92
C LEU A 20 -6.77 20.24 -11.52
N GLY A 21 -6.33 18.99 -11.38
CA GLY A 21 -6.24 18.32 -10.09
C GLY A 21 -7.62 17.99 -9.51
N GLY A 22 -7.64 17.27 -8.39
CA GLY A 22 -8.92 16.89 -7.76
C GLY A 22 -9.71 18.10 -7.24
N LYS A 23 -9.04 19.00 -6.54
CA LYS A 23 -9.68 20.22 -6.00
C LYS A 23 -10.21 21.15 -7.08
N GLY A 24 -9.40 21.42 -8.10
CA GLY A 24 -9.78 22.31 -9.19
C GLY A 24 -10.94 21.78 -10.02
N ALA A 25 -10.93 20.50 -10.33
CA ALA A 25 -12.03 19.85 -11.06
C ALA A 25 -13.34 19.91 -10.27
N ASN A 26 -13.29 19.65 -8.97
CA ASN A 26 -14.49 19.70 -8.12
C ASN A 26 -15.01 21.12 -7.88
N LEU A 27 -14.13 22.11 -7.78
CA LEU A 27 -14.53 23.53 -7.70
C LEU A 27 -15.25 23.95 -9.00
N ALA A 28 -14.71 23.53 -10.15
CA ALA A 28 -15.34 23.77 -11.44
C ALA A 28 -16.70 23.08 -11.54
N GLU A 29 -16.80 21.83 -11.11
CA GLU A 29 -18.06 21.08 -11.13
C GLU A 29 -19.14 21.72 -10.24
N MET A 30 -18.81 22.09 -9.00
CA MET A 30 -19.74 22.77 -8.10
C MET A 30 -20.19 24.13 -8.68
N THR A 31 -19.28 24.85 -9.33
CA THR A 31 -19.60 26.12 -9.99
C THR A 31 -20.63 25.90 -11.11
N ASN A 32 -20.43 24.89 -11.94
CA ASN A 32 -21.31 24.53 -13.03
C ASN A 32 -22.70 24.02 -12.55
N LEU A 33 -22.73 23.42 -11.36
CA LEU A 33 -23.98 22.99 -10.71
C LEU A 33 -24.76 24.16 -10.07
N GLY A 34 -24.24 25.39 -10.14
CA GLY A 34 -24.86 26.57 -9.56
C GLY A 34 -24.72 26.68 -8.05
N MET A 35 -23.79 25.97 -7.44
CA MET A 35 -23.53 26.08 -6.00
C MET A 35 -22.78 27.36 -5.64
N PRO A 36 -22.90 27.83 -4.40
CA PRO A 36 -22.26 29.09 -3.96
C PRO A 36 -20.75 28.87 -3.75
N VAL A 37 -19.97 28.89 -4.83
CA VAL A 37 -18.52 28.74 -4.81
C VAL A 37 -17.90 30.11 -5.06
N PRO A 38 -16.94 30.54 -4.22
CA PRO A 38 -16.20 31.79 -4.50
C PRO A 38 -15.47 31.68 -5.83
N GLN A 39 -15.47 32.74 -6.60
CA GLN A 39 -14.90 32.77 -7.96
C GLN A 39 -13.38 32.60 -7.92
N GLY A 40 -12.82 31.98 -8.95
CA GLY A 40 -11.39 31.75 -9.05
C GLY A 40 -10.98 31.07 -10.34
N PHE A 41 -9.71 30.71 -10.40
CA PHE A 41 -9.14 29.99 -11.53
C PHE A 41 -8.13 28.94 -11.06
N THR A 42 -7.87 27.98 -11.93
CA THR A 42 -6.91 26.93 -11.70
C THR A 42 -5.76 27.02 -12.70
N ILE A 43 -4.53 27.02 -12.18
CA ILE A 43 -3.31 26.87 -12.96
C ILE A 43 -3.02 25.36 -13.05
N THR A 44 -2.87 24.86 -14.28
CA THR A 44 -2.91 23.43 -14.55
C THR A 44 -1.67 22.65 -14.09
N THR A 45 -1.82 21.32 -13.99
CA THR A 45 -0.69 20.42 -13.75
C THR A 45 0.36 20.50 -14.85
N GLU A 46 -0.02 20.83 -16.08
CA GLU A 46 0.91 21.03 -17.20
C GLU A 46 1.82 22.24 -16.97
N ALA A 47 1.31 23.32 -16.36
CA ALA A 47 2.13 24.44 -15.96
C ALA A 47 3.17 24.05 -14.90
N CYS A 48 2.82 23.14 -13.98
CA CYS A 48 3.76 22.59 -13.00
C CYS A 48 4.85 21.77 -13.67
N THR A 49 4.50 20.88 -14.58
CA THR A 49 5.51 20.07 -15.30
C THR A 49 6.42 20.94 -16.16
N GLN A 50 5.88 21.99 -16.76
CA GLN A 50 6.69 22.95 -17.51
C GLN A 50 7.64 23.74 -16.60
N TYR A 51 7.21 24.10 -15.40
CA TYR A 51 8.07 24.73 -14.39
C TYR A 51 9.32 23.88 -14.10
N TYR A 52 9.17 22.55 -13.95
CA TYR A 52 10.32 21.65 -13.74
C TYR A 52 11.19 21.50 -14.97
N LYS A 53 10.61 21.50 -16.17
CA LYS A 53 11.36 21.47 -17.45
C LYS A 53 12.17 22.76 -17.68
N ASP A 54 11.67 23.87 -17.18
CA ASP A 54 12.30 25.20 -17.29
C ASP A 54 13.21 25.51 -16.09
N ASP A 55 13.79 24.47 -15.48
CA ASP A 55 14.74 24.58 -14.37
C ASP A 55 14.20 25.38 -13.17
N HIS A 56 13.01 25.01 -12.70
CA HIS A 56 12.34 25.63 -11.57
C HIS A 56 11.99 27.13 -11.79
N GLN A 57 11.62 27.46 -13.02
CA GLN A 57 11.18 28.80 -13.40
C GLN A 57 9.82 28.76 -14.09
N ILE A 58 8.96 29.71 -13.78
CA ILE A 58 7.72 29.93 -14.53
C ILE A 58 8.08 30.78 -15.73
N ASN A 59 7.86 30.26 -16.96
CA ASN A 59 8.20 31.00 -18.16
C ASN A 59 7.28 32.20 -18.37
N ALA A 60 7.72 33.16 -19.25
CA ALA A 60 7.00 34.39 -19.49
C ALA A 60 5.58 34.19 -20.06
N GLU A 61 5.37 33.15 -20.87
CA GLU A 61 4.06 32.82 -21.44
C GLU A 61 3.05 32.40 -20.35
N ILE A 62 3.46 31.53 -19.45
CA ILE A 62 2.61 31.07 -18.32
C ILE A 62 2.34 32.24 -17.39
N GLU A 63 3.36 33.05 -17.06
CA GLU A 63 3.20 34.21 -16.19
C GLU A 63 2.21 35.23 -16.77
N ALA A 64 2.32 35.53 -18.07
CA ALA A 64 1.40 36.44 -18.77
C ALA A 64 -0.04 35.91 -18.74
N GLU A 65 -0.24 34.61 -18.94
CA GLU A 65 -1.56 33.97 -18.85
C GLU A 65 -2.15 34.03 -17.43
N ILE A 66 -1.33 33.82 -16.41
CA ILE A 66 -1.75 33.97 -15.00
C ILE A 66 -2.22 35.41 -14.76
N MET A 67 -1.48 36.40 -15.22
CA MET A 67 -1.85 37.80 -15.03
C MET A 67 -3.12 38.19 -15.78
N GLU A 68 -3.34 37.63 -16.96
CA GLU A 68 -4.60 37.79 -17.70
C GLU A 68 -5.78 37.26 -16.87
N TYR A 69 -5.64 36.09 -16.26
CA TYR A 69 -6.71 35.50 -15.45
C TYR A 69 -6.90 36.23 -14.12
N VAL A 70 -5.88 36.85 -13.58
CA VAL A 70 -6.00 37.76 -12.44
C VAL A 70 -6.92 38.94 -12.81
N GLU A 71 -6.73 39.54 -14.00
CA GLU A 71 -7.61 40.62 -14.48
C GLU A 71 -9.06 40.14 -14.66
N LYS A 72 -9.26 38.96 -15.18
CA LYS A 72 -10.59 38.33 -15.29
C LYS A 72 -11.24 38.14 -13.94
N LEU A 73 -10.50 37.69 -12.95
CA LEU A 73 -11.00 37.53 -11.57
C LEU A 73 -11.35 38.91 -10.95
N GLU A 74 -10.54 39.93 -11.20
CA GLU A 74 -10.82 41.27 -10.76
C GLU A 74 -12.14 41.80 -11.35
N GLU A 75 -12.37 41.58 -12.64
CA GLU A 75 -13.64 41.94 -13.31
C GLU A 75 -14.83 41.17 -12.72
N MET A 76 -14.69 39.86 -12.53
CA MET A 76 -15.78 39.03 -12.02
C MET A 76 -16.19 39.38 -10.59
N THR A 77 -15.22 39.73 -9.76
CA THR A 77 -15.46 40.05 -8.33
C THR A 77 -15.75 41.54 -8.09
N GLY A 78 -15.41 42.40 -9.04
CA GLY A 78 -15.46 43.86 -8.86
C GLY A 78 -14.42 44.39 -7.87
N LYS A 79 -13.39 43.60 -7.59
CA LYS A 79 -12.30 43.92 -6.66
C LYS A 79 -10.97 43.90 -7.40
N LYS A 80 -9.98 44.67 -6.91
CA LYS A 80 -8.64 44.71 -7.53
C LYS A 80 -7.55 44.45 -6.51
N PHE A 81 -6.47 43.79 -6.93
CA PHE A 81 -5.26 43.62 -6.13
C PHE A 81 -4.66 45.00 -5.81
N GLY A 82 -4.35 45.24 -4.56
CA GLY A 82 -3.72 46.47 -4.11
C GLY A 82 -4.62 47.67 -4.08
N ASP A 83 -5.91 47.49 -4.37
CA ASP A 83 -6.86 48.61 -4.35
C ASP A 83 -7.09 49.13 -2.91
N LEU A 84 -7.15 50.43 -2.77
CA LEU A 84 -7.36 51.08 -1.47
C LEU A 84 -8.84 51.28 -1.13
N TYR A 85 -9.76 50.87 -1.99
CA TYR A 85 -11.20 50.98 -1.76
C TYR A 85 -11.90 49.66 -1.68
N ASN A 86 -11.58 48.72 -2.59
CA ASN A 86 -12.17 47.43 -2.66
C ASN A 86 -11.12 46.40 -3.03
N PRO A 87 -10.24 46.01 -2.11
CA PRO A 87 -9.12 45.13 -2.40
C PRO A 87 -9.57 43.69 -2.66
N LEU A 88 -8.97 43.08 -3.67
CA LEU A 88 -9.09 41.63 -3.93
C LEU A 88 -8.10 40.91 -3.02
N LEU A 89 -8.60 39.97 -2.26
CA LEU A 89 -7.80 39.00 -1.50
C LEU A 89 -8.10 37.62 -2.01
N VAL A 90 -7.08 36.78 -2.14
CA VAL A 90 -7.23 35.43 -2.63
C VAL A 90 -6.59 34.41 -1.72
N SER A 91 -7.05 33.17 -1.84
CA SER A 91 -6.34 32.00 -1.35
C SER A 91 -5.59 31.34 -2.50
N VAL A 92 -4.44 30.75 -2.20
CA VAL A 92 -3.66 29.95 -3.13
C VAL A 92 -3.50 28.57 -2.53
N ARG A 93 -4.00 27.56 -3.22
CA ARG A 93 -4.02 26.17 -2.74
C ARG A 93 -3.48 25.21 -3.78
N SER A 94 -2.75 24.18 -3.34
CA SER A 94 -2.37 23.09 -4.21
C SER A 94 -3.57 22.20 -4.54
N GLY A 95 -3.46 21.44 -5.63
CA GLY A 95 -4.47 20.49 -6.01
C GLY A 95 -3.89 19.43 -6.93
N ALA A 96 -3.32 18.36 -6.39
CA ALA A 96 -2.84 17.26 -7.20
C ALA A 96 -4.01 16.37 -7.67
N ARG A 97 -3.76 15.55 -8.69
CA ARG A 97 -4.71 14.57 -9.21
C ARG A 97 -5.15 13.59 -8.12
N ALA A 98 -4.22 13.17 -7.27
CA ALA A 98 -4.47 12.36 -6.08
C ALA A 98 -4.31 13.21 -4.83
N SER A 99 -5.05 12.88 -3.77
CA SER A 99 -4.89 13.55 -2.48
C SER A 99 -3.50 13.30 -1.91
N MET A 100 -2.77 14.36 -1.60
CA MET A 100 -1.38 14.35 -1.11
C MET A 100 -1.32 14.91 0.31
N PRO A 101 -1.52 14.08 1.37
CA PRO A 101 -1.40 14.58 2.74
C PRO A 101 0.03 15.01 3.07
N GLY A 102 0.15 16.07 3.87
CA GLY A 102 1.45 16.58 4.32
C GLY A 102 2.13 17.59 3.39
N MET A 103 1.54 17.94 2.26
CA MET A 103 1.96 19.10 1.50
C MET A 103 1.50 20.35 2.22
N ARG A 104 2.43 21.23 2.57
CA ARG A 104 2.13 22.58 3.06
C ARG A 104 1.82 23.47 1.86
N ASP A 105 0.54 23.69 1.62
CA ASP A 105 0.10 24.09 0.30
C ASP A 105 -1.03 25.11 0.28
N THR A 106 -1.27 25.78 1.39
CA THR A 106 -2.35 26.77 1.49
C THR A 106 -1.82 28.09 1.98
N ILE A 107 -2.07 29.16 1.20
CA ILE A 107 -1.80 30.55 1.58
C ILE A 107 -3.13 31.29 1.53
N LEU A 108 -3.54 31.88 2.63
CA LEU A 108 -4.78 32.64 2.74
C LEU A 108 -4.47 34.14 2.81
N ASN A 109 -5.48 34.95 2.48
CA ASN A 109 -5.44 36.41 2.61
C ASN A 109 -4.36 37.10 1.76
N LEU A 110 -3.96 36.46 0.67
CA LEU A 110 -2.95 36.99 -0.25
C LEU A 110 -3.49 38.26 -0.92
N GLY A 111 -2.68 39.29 -0.97
CA GLY A 111 -3.04 40.61 -1.46
C GLY A 111 -2.94 41.69 -0.39
N LEU A 112 -2.86 41.32 0.89
CA LEU A 112 -2.68 42.27 1.99
C LEU A 112 -1.24 42.79 2.01
N ASN A 113 -1.14 44.09 2.28
CA ASN A 113 0.11 44.81 2.51
C ASN A 113 -0.15 45.93 3.51
N ASP A 114 0.85 46.75 3.80
CA ASP A 114 0.74 47.82 4.83
C ASP A 114 -0.34 48.85 4.51
N GLU A 115 -0.57 49.16 3.24
CA GLU A 115 -1.59 50.13 2.81
C GLU A 115 -2.98 49.49 2.69
N VAL A 116 -3.03 48.29 2.08
CA VAL A 116 -4.29 47.57 1.85
C VAL A 116 -4.96 47.16 3.16
N VAL A 117 -4.21 46.80 4.19
CA VAL A 117 -4.79 46.42 5.49
C VAL A 117 -5.54 47.57 6.14
N VAL A 118 -5.04 48.81 6.00
CA VAL A 118 -5.71 50.02 6.49
C VAL A 118 -7.02 50.22 5.75
N ALA A 119 -6.99 50.13 4.42
CA ALA A 119 -8.19 50.23 3.57
C ALA A 119 -9.20 49.14 3.90
N PHE A 120 -8.74 47.93 4.07
CA PHE A 120 -9.56 46.78 4.42
C PHE A 120 -10.22 46.91 5.80
N ALA A 121 -9.50 47.45 6.77
CA ALA A 121 -10.03 47.77 8.08
C ALA A 121 -11.18 48.81 8.01
N LYS A 122 -11.02 49.80 7.18
CA LYS A 122 -12.06 50.85 6.96
C LYS A 122 -13.29 50.27 6.25
N LYS A 123 -13.07 49.52 5.18
CA LYS A 123 -14.15 48.92 4.38
C LYS A 123 -15.00 47.96 5.21
N THR A 124 -14.37 47.11 5.99
CA THR A 124 -15.06 46.14 6.84
C THR A 124 -15.60 46.72 8.14
N ASN A 125 -15.21 47.94 8.47
CA ASN A 125 -15.45 48.58 9.76
C ASN A 125 -15.05 47.67 10.93
N ASN A 126 -13.99 46.88 10.73
CA ASN A 126 -13.50 45.92 11.68
C ASN A 126 -11.97 45.82 11.64
N PRO A 127 -11.26 46.76 12.32
CA PRO A 127 -9.80 46.79 12.32
C PRO A 127 -9.19 45.51 12.90
N ARG A 128 -9.82 44.93 13.91
CA ARG A 128 -9.35 43.66 14.50
C ARG A 128 -9.27 42.55 13.46
N PHE A 129 -10.34 42.37 12.71
CA PHE A 129 -10.42 41.38 11.65
C PHE A 129 -9.36 41.62 10.57
N ALA A 130 -9.20 42.87 10.15
CA ALA A 130 -8.21 43.22 9.10
C ALA A 130 -6.78 42.92 9.55
N TYR A 131 -6.38 43.30 10.75
CA TYR A 131 -5.03 43.04 11.24
C TYR A 131 -4.80 41.56 11.63
N ASP A 132 -5.83 40.86 12.07
CA ASP A 132 -5.76 39.43 12.27
C ASP A 132 -5.50 38.70 10.94
N SER A 133 -6.20 39.11 9.89
CA SER A 133 -5.99 38.57 8.54
C SER A 133 -4.59 38.88 8.02
N TYR A 134 -4.05 40.03 8.28
CA TYR A 134 -2.71 40.43 7.84
C TYR A 134 -1.62 39.65 8.57
N ARG A 135 -1.71 39.53 9.91
CA ARG A 135 -0.72 38.73 10.64
C ARG A 135 -0.75 37.25 10.22
N ARG A 136 -1.94 36.70 9.94
CA ARG A 136 -2.09 35.31 9.45
C ARG A 136 -1.44 35.16 8.07
N PHE A 137 -1.64 36.13 7.21
CA PHE A 137 -1.01 36.10 5.87
C PHE A 137 0.51 36.15 5.95
N ILE A 138 1.06 37.03 6.78
CA ILE A 138 2.52 37.15 6.96
C ILE A 138 3.07 35.82 7.48
N GLN A 139 2.43 35.22 8.46
CA GLN A 139 2.84 33.94 9.03
C GLN A 139 2.80 32.81 7.99
N MET A 140 1.70 32.66 7.26
CA MET A 140 1.55 31.64 6.25
C MET A 140 2.53 31.81 5.09
N TYR A 141 2.68 33.02 4.60
CA TYR A 141 3.63 33.34 3.53
C TYR A 141 5.05 33.01 3.96
N SER A 142 5.43 33.37 5.17
CA SER A 142 6.75 33.09 5.72
C SER A 142 7.00 31.58 5.87
N ASP A 143 6.03 30.85 6.39
CA ASP A 143 6.16 29.38 6.59
C ASP A 143 6.11 28.60 5.28
N VAL A 144 5.12 28.89 4.44
CA VAL A 144 4.87 28.10 3.22
C VAL A 144 5.78 28.52 2.05
N VAL A 145 5.87 29.82 1.78
CA VAL A 145 6.59 30.34 0.63
C VAL A 145 8.09 30.43 0.89
N MET A 146 8.48 30.95 2.04
CA MET A 146 9.87 31.25 2.39
C MET A 146 10.51 30.22 3.30
N GLU A 147 9.77 29.22 3.73
CA GLU A 147 10.26 28.12 4.59
C GLU A 147 10.83 28.57 5.94
N VAL A 148 10.36 29.69 6.44
CA VAL A 148 10.62 30.15 7.82
C VAL A 148 9.59 29.48 8.73
N GLY A 149 10.02 28.60 9.61
CA GLY A 149 9.13 27.79 10.43
C GLY A 149 8.12 28.62 11.23
N LYS A 150 6.87 28.20 11.25
CA LYS A 150 5.77 28.89 11.96
C LYS A 150 6.01 29.04 13.48
N LYS A 151 6.87 28.20 14.07
CA LYS A 151 7.20 28.23 15.50
C LYS A 151 7.69 29.60 15.99
N TYR A 152 8.41 30.35 15.15
CA TYR A 152 8.92 31.66 15.49
C TYR A 152 7.78 32.68 15.64
N PHE A 153 6.76 32.53 14.80
CA PHE A 153 5.57 33.41 14.82
C PHE A 153 4.61 33.01 15.94
N GLU A 154 4.42 31.74 16.18
CA GLU A 154 3.63 31.23 17.30
C GLU A 154 4.18 31.70 18.65
N GLN A 155 5.50 31.73 18.78
CA GLN A 155 6.17 32.26 19.98
C GLN A 155 5.85 33.72 20.20
N LEU A 156 5.85 34.54 19.15
CA LEU A 156 5.49 35.97 19.24
C LEU A 156 4.02 36.17 19.66
N ILE A 157 3.12 35.30 19.20
CA ILE A 157 1.71 35.33 19.61
C ILE A 157 1.59 34.98 21.09
N ASP A 158 2.28 33.94 21.54
CA ASP A 158 2.26 33.51 22.94
C ASP A 158 2.82 34.59 23.89
N GLU A 159 3.91 35.25 23.48
CA GLU A 159 4.48 36.42 24.23
C GLU A 159 3.48 37.57 24.34
N MET A 160 2.73 37.84 23.27
CA MET A 160 1.70 38.89 23.28
C MET A 160 0.53 38.50 24.19
N LYS A 161 0.08 37.26 24.16
CA LYS A 161 -0.97 36.76 25.06
C LYS A 161 -0.56 36.87 26.52
N ASP A 162 0.67 36.46 26.83
CA ASP A 162 1.22 36.53 28.19
C ASP A 162 1.29 38.00 28.68
N LYS A 163 1.77 38.90 27.82
CA LYS A 163 1.83 40.34 28.13
C LYS A 163 0.46 40.94 28.41
N LYS A 164 -0.59 40.46 27.72
CA LYS A 164 -1.95 40.93 27.88
C LYS A 164 -2.77 40.14 28.91
N GLY A 165 -2.26 39.05 29.42
CA GLY A 165 -2.95 38.21 30.39
C GLY A 165 -4.15 37.43 29.81
N VAL A 166 -4.15 37.17 28.51
CA VAL A 166 -5.21 36.46 27.80
C VAL A 166 -4.75 35.06 27.36
N LYS A 167 -5.69 34.13 27.13
CA LYS A 167 -5.41 32.74 26.76
C LYS A 167 -5.69 32.42 25.30
N LEU A 168 -6.64 33.14 24.67
CA LEU A 168 -7.05 32.87 23.31
C LEU A 168 -6.65 34.04 22.38
N ASP A 169 -6.31 33.69 21.15
CA ASP A 169 -5.99 34.66 20.07
C ASP A 169 -7.16 35.63 19.86
N THR A 170 -8.40 35.15 19.99
CA THR A 170 -9.62 35.93 19.86
C THR A 170 -9.77 37.03 20.89
N GLU A 171 -9.05 36.98 21.98
CA GLU A 171 -9.06 37.99 23.07
C GLU A 171 -8.09 39.15 22.82
N LEU A 172 -7.24 39.04 21.80
CA LEU A 172 -6.36 40.14 21.37
C LEU A 172 -7.16 41.21 20.61
N ASP A 173 -6.93 42.50 20.92
CA ASP A 173 -7.61 43.58 20.22
C ASP A 173 -6.91 43.98 18.91
N ALA A 174 -7.48 45.00 18.21
CA ALA A 174 -6.95 45.46 16.94
C ALA A 174 -5.52 46.01 17.06
N ASP A 175 -5.21 46.73 18.14
CA ASP A 175 -3.89 47.33 18.37
C ASP A 175 -2.86 46.24 18.65
N ASP A 176 -3.24 45.22 19.41
CA ASP A 176 -2.39 44.03 19.68
C ASP A 176 -2.04 43.31 18.37
N LEU A 177 -3.02 43.08 17.50
CA LEU A 177 -2.81 42.39 16.23
C LEU A 177 -2.02 43.23 15.23
N LYS A 178 -2.17 44.55 15.26
CA LYS A 178 -1.34 45.47 14.46
C LYS A 178 0.12 45.40 14.92
N GLU A 179 0.37 45.39 16.21
CA GLU A 179 1.71 45.23 16.81
C GLU A 179 2.29 43.87 16.41
N LEU A 180 1.50 42.78 16.45
CA LEU A 180 1.93 41.47 16.02
C LEU A 180 2.31 41.42 14.55
N ALA A 181 1.54 42.07 13.67
CA ALA A 181 1.86 42.17 12.27
C ALA A 181 3.22 42.84 12.03
N GLU A 182 3.51 43.92 12.79
CA GLU A 182 4.81 44.59 12.73
C GLU A 182 5.95 43.65 13.23
N LYS A 183 5.72 42.94 14.32
CA LYS A 183 6.70 41.97 14.84
C LYS A 183 6.93 40.80 13.85
N PHE A 184 5.89 40.36 13.17
CA PHE A 184 5.99 39.31 12.16
C PHE A 184 6.81 39.78 10.95
N LYS A 185 6.61 40.99 10.48
CA LYS A 185 7.43 41.56 9.40
C LYS A 185 8.90 41.73 9.83
N ALA A 186 9.14 42.14 11.07
CA ALA A 186 10.49 42.22 11.64
C ALA A 186 11.16 40.84 11.71
N GLU A 187 10.42 39.79 12.11
CA GLU A 187 10.89 38.39 12.12
C GLU A 187 11.24 37.90 10.72
N TYR A 188 10.37 38.20 9.74
CA TYR A 188 10.60 37.91 8.34
C TYR A 188 11.93 38.51 7.85
N LYS A 189 12.14 39.79 8.13
CA LYS A 189 13.37 40.51 7.76
C LYS A 189 14.60 39.97 8.47
N ASP A 190 14.48 39.62 9.75
CA ASP A 190 15.58 39.06 10.54
C ASP A 190 16.02 37.69 9.96
N LYS A 191 15.08 36.84 9.60
CA LYS A 191 15.35 35.49 9.06
C LYS A 191 15.84 35.50 7.61
N LEU A 192 15.34 36.42 6.78
CA LEU A 192 15.56 36.41 5.33
C LEU A 192 16.42 37.53 4.79
N GLY A 193 16.67 38.58 5.59
CA GLY A 193 17.46 39.72 5.18
C GLY A 193 16.77 40.67 4.20
N GLU A 194 15.47 40.51 3.96
CA GLU A 194 14.67 41.36 3.07
C GLU A 194 13.32 41.68 3.68
N ASP A 195 12.70 42.77 3.20
CA ASP A 195 11.39 43.17 3.66
C ASP A 195 10.29 42.23 3.15
N PHE A 196 9.22 42.09 3.95
CA PHE A 196 8.04 41.35 3.52
C PHE A 196 7.47 41.98 2.24
N PRO A 197 7.18 41.19 1.19
CA PRO A 197 6.75 41.73 -0.11
C PRO A 197 5.42 42.46 -0.03
N GLN A 198 5.42 43.66 -0.54
CA GLN A 198 4.26 44.59 -0.53
C GLN A 198 3.48 44.59 -1.84
N ASP A 199 4.06 44.09 -2.96
CA ASP A 199 3.34 43.97 -4.22
C ASP A 199 2.51 42.69 -4.25
N PRO A 200 1.16 42.77 -4.36
CA PRO A 200 0.30 41.59 -4.42
C PRO A 200 0.61 40.62 -5.58
N LYS A 201 1.07 41.16 -6.72
CA LYS A 201 1.44 40.31 -7.87
C LYS A 201 2.71 39.50 -7.59
N MET A 202 3.69 40.10 -6.90
CA MET A 202 4.89 39.39 -6.45
C MET A 202 4.55 38.32 -5.39
N GLN A 203 3.65 38.65 -4.48
CA GLN A 203 3.13 37.70 -3.48
C GLN A 203 2.50 36.51 -4.16
N LEU A 204 1.65 36.75 -5.16
CA LEU A 204 0.96 35.70 -5.91
C LEU A 204 1.95 34.78 -6.64
N MET A 205 2.89 35.34 -7.38
CA MET A 205 3.88 34.54 -8.11
C MET A 205 4.78 33.75 -7.16
N GLY A 206 5.16 34.33 -6.01
CA GLY A 206 5.91 33.63 -4.98
C GLY A 206 5.12 32.42 -4.42
N ALA A 207 3.83 32.60 -4.16
CA ALA A 207 2.95 31.55 -3.67
C ALA A 207 2.78 30.42 -4.69
N ILE A 208 2.58 30.75 -5.96
CA ILE A 208 2.44 29.77 -7.05
C ILE A 208 3.71 28.93 -7.20
N LYS A 209 4.88 29.58 -7.21
CA LYS A 209 6.18 28.88 -7.25
C LYS A 209 6.37 27.96 -6.06
N ALA A 210 5.96 28.38 -4.87
CA ALA A 210 6.05 27.57 -3.67
C ALA A 210 5.19 26.31 -3.74
N VAL A 211 3.99 26.42 -4.28
CA VAL A 211 3.11 25.28 -4.50
C VAL A 211 3.73 24.29 -5.51
N PHE A 212 4.23 24.78 -6.64
CA PHE A 212 4.91 23.93 -7.61
C PHE A 212 6.14 23.23 -7.01
N ARG A 213 6.95 23.96 -6.24
CA ARG A 213 8.12 23.43 -5.55
C ARG A 213 7.76 22.36 -4.54
N SER A 214 6.61 22.49 -3.86
CA SER A 214 6.16 21.53 -2.84
C SER A 214 5.88 20.12 -3.40
N TRP A 215 5.65 20.00 -4.70
CA TRP A 215 5.48 18.70 -5.35
C TRP A 215 6.71 17.79 -5.17
N ASP A 216 7.91 18.36 -5.17
CA ASP A 216 9.16 17.62 -4.99
C ASP A 216 9.79 17.81 -3.59
N ASN A 217 8.99 18.14 -2.57
CA ASN A 217 9.50 18.10 -1.20
C ASN A 217 9.67 16.63 -0.74
N PRO A 218 10.56 16.33 0.21
CA PRO A 218 10.87 14.95 0.63
C PRO A 218 9.64 14.15 1.06
N ARG A 219 8.69 14.77 1.75
CA ARG A 219 7.46 14.10 2.20
C ARG A 219 6.55 13.74 1.03
N ALA A 220 6.42 14.63 0.06
CA ALA A 220 5.63 14.39 -1.12
C ALA A 220 6.24 13.28 -1.99
N ILE A 221 7.55 13.28 -2.16
CA ILE A 221 8.28 12.23 -2.87
C ILE A 221 8.06 10.88 -2.21
N TYR A 222 8.23 10.82 -0.88
CA TYR A 222 8.00 9.59 -0.11
C TYR A 222 6.57 9.09 -0.25
N TYR A 223 5.59 9.98 -0.10
CA TYR A 223 4.17 9.62 -0.23
C TYR A 223 3.85 9.08 -1.63
N ARG A 224 4.37 9.72 -2.67
CA ARG A 224 4.17 9.25 -4.04
C ARG A 224 4.71 7.84 -4.26
N ARG A 225 5.91 7.56 -3.75
CA ARG A 225 6.50 6.22 -3.80
C ARG A 225 5.60 5.17 -3.15
N MET A 226 5.14 5.48 -1.95
CA MET A 226 4.30 4.55 -1.17
C MET A 226 2.94 4.30 -1.79
N ASN A 227 2.45 5.20 -2.64
CA ASN A 227 1.12 5.12 -3.23
C ASN A 227 1.13 4.98 -4.76
N ASP A 228 2.27 4.64 -5.34
CA ASP A 228 2.43 4.43 -6.79
C ASP A 228 1.94 5.61 -7.64
N ILE A 229 2.19 6.83 -7.17
CA ILE A 229 1.84 8.06 -7.90
C ILE A 229 3.03 8.49 -8.76
N PRO A 230 2.86 8.56 -10.10
CA PRO A 230 3.93 8.99 -10.99
C PRO A 230 4.43 10.40 -10.71
N SER A 231 5.72 10.60 -10.78
CA SER A 231 6.36 11.90 -10.49
C SER A 231 6.04 12.97 -11.54
N ASP A 232 5.63 12.57 -12.73
CA ASP A 232 5.31 13.47 -13.85
C ASP A 232 3.87 14.02 -13.82
N TRP A 233 3.06 13.62 -12.84
CA TRP A 233 1.68 14.13 -12.73
C TRP A 233 1.64 15.61 -12.36
N GLY A 234 2.53 16.06 -11.47
CA GLY A 234 2.53 17.43 -11.00
C GLY A 234 1.33 17.80 -10.13
N THR A 235 1.28 19.06 -9.72
CA THR A 235 0.16 19.62 -8.97
C THR A 235 -0.41 20.84 -9.70
N ALA A 236 -1.73 21.03 -9.61
CA ALA A 236 -2.38 22.25 -10.03
C ALA A 236 -2.36 23.27 -8.86
N VAL A 237 -2.62 24.51 -9.18
CA VAL A 237 -2.74 25.60 -8.20
C VAL A 237 -4.09 26.28 -8.38
N ASN A 238 -4.87 26.36 -7.30
CA ASN A 238 -6.16 27.05 -7.28
C ASN A 238 -6.01 28.42 -6.66
N VAL A 239 -6.35 29.44 -7.41
CA VAL A 239 -6.39 30.84 -6.95
C VAL A 239 -7.86 31.24 -6.85
N GLN A 240 -8.32 31.51 -5.63
CA GLN A 240 -9.74 31.70 -5.36
C GLN A 240 -9.96 32.95 -4.51
N SER A 241 -10.98 33.73 -4.82
CA SER A 241 -11.33 34.92 -4.03
C SER A 241 -11.69 34.48 -2.59
N MET A 242 -11.21 35.23 -1.62
CA MET A 242 -11.45 34.96 -0.21
C MET A 242 -12.90 35.21 0.20
N VAL A 243 -13.39 34.28 1.04
CA VAL A 243 -14.55 34.46 1.90
C VAL A 243 -14.10 34.21 3.34
N PHE A 244 -14.67 34.97 4.28
CA PHE A 244 -14.14 35.05 5.66
C PHE A 244 -15.14 34.53 6.67
N GLY A 245 -14.76 33.48 7.39
CA GLY A 245 -15.52 32.94 8.51
C GLY A 245 -15.24 33.62 9.85
N ASN A 246 -14.36 34.62 9.87
CA ASN A 246 -13.92 35.33 11.09
C ASN A 246 -14.26 36.81 11.12
N THR A 247 -15.34 37.19 10.48
CA THR A 247 -15.83 38.61 10.48
C THR A 247 -16.62 38.96 11.74
N GLY A 248 -17.00 38.00 12.55
CA GLY A 248 -17.77 38.16 13.76
C GLY A 248 -18.70 36.97 14.03
N ASP A 249 -19.72 37.19 14.86
CA ASP A 249 -20.63 36.15 15.35
C ASP A 249 -21.62 35.61 14.30
N THR A 250 -21.73 36.27 13.14
CA THR A 250 -22.57 35.85 12.02
C THR A 250 -21.81 35.09 10.96
N SER A 251 -20.54 34.77 11.25
CA SER A 251 -19.64 34.08 10.35
C SER A 251 -19.05 32.85 11.01
N GLY A 252 -18.61 31.90 10.22
CA GLY A 252 -18.02 30.67 10.72
C GLY A 252 -17.45 29.81 9.57
N THR A 253 -16.85 28.71 9.94
CA THR A 253 -16.28 27.77 8.99
C THR A 253 -16.43 26.35 9.53
N GLY A 254 -16.42 25.37 8.65
CA GLY A 254 -16.54 23.99 9.06
C GLY A 254 -16.16 22.99 7.98
N VAL A 255 -16.10 21.76 8.43
CA VAL A 255 -15.84 20.57 7.60
C VAL A 255 -16.90 19.52 7.93
N ALA A 256 -17.37 18.81 6.92
CA ALA A 256 -18.35 17.78 7.15
C ALA A 256 -18.27 16.66 6.10
N PHE A 257 -18.69 15.48 6.54
CA PHE A 257 -18.87 14.31 5.68
C PHE A 257 -20.37 14.03 5.58
N THR A 258 -20.83 13.60 4.43
CA THR A 258 -22.23 13.20 4.25
C THR A 258 -22.59 11.91 4.99
N ARG A 259 -21.61 11.09 5.28
CA ARG A 259 -21.71 9.86 6.09
C ARG A 259 -20.53 9.75 7.03
N ASN A 260 -20.67 9.00 8.10
CA ASN A 260 -19.57 8.83 9.05
C ASN A 260 -18.39 8.09 8.38
N PRO A 261 -17.20 8.70 8.27
CA PRO A 261 -16.06 8.11 7.59
C PRO A 261 -15.43 6.94 8.36
N ALA A 262 -15.74 6.80 9.65
CA ALA A 262 -15.25 5.69 10.47
C ALA A 262 -16.18 4.48 10.45
N THR A 263 -17.49 4.70 10.46
CA THR A 263 -18.51 3.63 10.60
C THR A 263 -19.35 3.40 9.35
N GLY A 264 -19.46 4.39 8.47
CA GLY A 264 -20.35 4.36 7.31
C GLY A 264 -21.80 4.72 7.61
N GLU A 265 -22.13 5.09 8.84
CA GLU A 265 -23.48 5.49 9.22
C GLU A 265 -23.96 6.67 8.35
N LYS A 266 -25.19 6.57 7.82
CA LYS A 266 -25.81 7.62 7.01
C LYS A 266 -26.29 8.77 7.88
N LYS A 267 -25.35 9.57 8.32
CA LYS A 267 -25.59 10.76 9.13
C LYS A 267 -24.49 11.78 8.83
N LEU A 268 -24.89 13.04 8.67
CA LEU A 268 -23.96 14.15 8.49
C LEU A 268 -23.00 14.19 9.68
N PHE A 269 -21.71 14.11 9.42
CA PHE A 269 -20.66 14.01 10.43
C PHE A 269 -19.63 15.12 10.20
N GLY A 270 -19.45 16.02 11.16
CA GLY A 270 -18.50 17.10 10.98
C GLY A 270 -18.48 18.07 12.15
N GLU A 271 -17.70 19.11 11.95
CA GLU A 271 -17.43 20.11 12.97
C GLU A 271 -17.44 21.53 12.37
N PHE A 272 -17.79 22.50 13.18
CA PHE A 272 -17.72 23.90 12.77
C PHE A 272 -17.27 24.79 13.94
N LEU A 273 -16.74 25.95 13.59
CA LEU A 273 -16.40 27.02 14.53
C LEU A 273 -17.04 28.32 14.04
N MET A 274 -17.64 29.06 14.96
CA MET A 274 -18.08 30.43 14.70
C MET A 274 -16.91 31.39 14.84
N ASN A 275 -16.92 32.46 14.08
CA ASN A 275 -15.87 33.47 14.06
C ASN A 275 -14.46 32.87 13.95
N ALA A 276 -14.25 32.05 12.87
CA ALA A 276 -13.03 31.30 12.65
C ALA A 276 -12.70 31.16 11.16
N GLN A 277 -11.44 30.94 10.84
CA GLN A 277 -11.01 30.47 9.52
C GLN A 277 -10.79 28.96 9.55
N GLY A 278 -10.70 28.34 8.37
CA GLY A 278 -10.57 26.88 8.24
C GLY A 278 -9.40 26.28 9.02
N GLU A 279 -8.29 26.98 9.10
CA GLU A 279 -7.11 26.56 9.87
C GLU A 279 -7.38 26.44 11.37
N ASP A 280 -8.30 27.21 11.91
CA ASP A 280 -8.65 27.20 13.34
C ASP A 280 -9.39 25.91 13.74
N VAL A 281 -10.14 25.33 12.82
CA VAL A 281 -10.84 24.04 13.05
C VAL A 281 -9.83 22.92 13.27
N VAL A 282 -8.73 22.96 12.53
CA VAL A 282 -7.69 21.90 12.55
C VAL A 282 -6.66 22.15 13.65
N ALA A 283 -6.42 23.40 14.01
CA ALA A 283 -5.37 23.78 14.96
C ALA A 283 -5.62 23.34 16.41
N GLY A 284 -6.87 23.04 16.77
CA GLY A 284 -7.23 22.54 18.08
C GLY A 284 -7.13 23.57 19.22
N VAL A 285 -6.96 24.83 18.90
CA VAL A 285 -6.87 25.93 19.88
C VAL A 285 -8.23 26.20 20.54
N ARG A 286 -9.30 26.07 19.76
CA ARG A 286 -10.67 26.15 20.23
C ARG A 286 -11.37 24.82 19.99
N THR A 287 -12.31 24.43 20.87
CA THR A 287 -13.09 23.20 20.71
C THR A 287 -14.20 23.42 19.67
N PRO A 288 -14.17 22.72 18.52
CA PRO A 288 -15.24 22.81 17.53
C PRO A 288 -16.56 22.26 18.08
N GLN A 289 -17.67 22.78 17.53
CA GLN A 289 -19.00 22.23 17.76
C GLN A 289 -19.29 21.16 16.71
N THR A 290 -20.14 20.20 17.05
CA THR A 290 -20.60 19.19 16.07
C THR A 290 -21.53 19.83 15.06
N ILE A 291 -21.50 19.31 13.80
CA ILE A 291 -22.20 19.95 12.67
C ILE A 291 -23.73 20.06 12.87
N ASP A 292 -24.33 19.15 13.60
CA ASP A 292 -25.77 19.18 13.92
C ASP A 292 -26.16 20.40 14.79
N GLN A 293 -25.24 20.90 15.60
CA GLN A 293 -25.45 22.13 16.40
C GLN A 293 -25.56 23.39 15.54
N LEU A 294 -25.11 23.35 14.27
CA LEU A 294 -25.26 24.47 13.35
C LEU A 294 -26.74 24.78 13.06
N ALA A 295 -27.61 23.78 13.16
CA ALA A 295 -29.05 23.96 13.03
C ALA A 295 -29.65 24.92 14.08
N GLU A 296 -29.04 24.97 15.27
CA GLU A 296 -29.47 25.87 16.35
C GLU A 296 -28.87 27.26 16.19
N VAL A 297 -27.59 27.31 15.75
CA VAL A 297 -26.84 28.59 15.64
C VAL A 297 -27.21 29.36 14.38
N MET A 298 -27.31 28.67 13.23
CA MET A 298 -27.61 29.27 11.93
C MET A 298 -28.55 28.35 11.12
N PRO A 299 -29.85 28.32 11.45
CA PRO A 299 -30.79 27.34 10.84
C PRO A 299 -30.92 27.44 9.32
N GLU A 300 -30.88 28.64 8.74
CA GLU A 300 -31.00 28.82 7.28
C GLU A 300 -29.74 28.33 6.54
N ALA A 301 -28.58 28.64 7.06
CA ALA A 301 -27.31 28.17 6.51
C ALA A 301 -27.21 26.62 6.62
N TYR A 302 -27.61 26.06 7.74
CA TYR A 302 -27.65 24.61 7.94
C TYR A 302 -28.57 23.92 6.95
N LYS A 303 -29.76 24.45 6.74
CA LYS A 303 -30.71 23.92 5.77
C LYS A 303 -30.14 23.93 4.35
N GLN A 304 -29.56 25.05 3.94
CA GLN A 304 -28.93 25.19 2.63
C GLN A 304 -27.77 24.20 2.48
N PHE A 305 -26.96 24.07 3.53
CA PHE A 305 -25.82 23.13 3.55
C PHE A 305 -26.27 21.67 3.40
N THR A 306 -27.30 21.26 4.14
CA THR A 306 -27.83 19.90 4.04
C THR A 306 -28.40 19.58 2.66
N GLU A 307 -29.04 20.54 2.03
CA GLU A 307 -29.56 20.41 0.65
C GLU A 307 -28.40 20.26 -0.35
N ILE A 308 -27.34 21.04 -0.18
CA ILE A 308 -26.12 20.94 -1.02
C ILE A 308 -25.45 19.59 -0.80
N CYS A 309 -25.32 19.11 0.42
CA CYS A 309 -24.76 17.80 0.75
C CYS A 309 -25.49 16.68 0.03
N ALA A 310 -26.81 16.68 0.06
CA ALA A 310 -27.64 15.70 -0.62
C ALA A 310 -27.46 15.74 -2.15
N LYS A 311 -27.40 16.92 -2.72
CA LYS A 311 -27.16 17.11 -4.16
C LYS A 311 -25.78 16.64 -4.59
N LEU A 312 -24.75 16.93 -3.81
CA LEU A 312 -23.39 16.50 -4.10
C LEU A 312 -23.25 14.99 -4.01
N GLU A 313 -23.78 14.37 -2.97
CA GLU A 313 -23.76 12.92 -2.82
C GLU A 313 -24.47 12.22 -3.98
N TYR A 314 -25.61 12.72 -4.37
CA TYR A 314 -26.36 12.22 -5.53
C TYR A 314 -25.61 12.40 -6.85
N HIS A 315 -25.00 13.58 -7.04
CA HIS A 315 -24.26 13.91 -8.28
C HIS A 315 -23.03 13.03 -8.45
N TYR A 316 -22.22 12.90 -7.39
CA TYR A 316 -20.97 12.11 -7.42
C TYR A 316 -21.20 10.62 -7.18
N ARG A 317 -22.40 10.24 -6.78
CA ARG A 317 -22.74 8.84 -6.48
C ARG A 317 -21.83 8.23 -5.41
N ASP A 318 -21.40 9.03 -4.46
CA ASP A 318 -20.53 8.65 -3.37
C ASP A 318 -20.62 9.64 -2.20
N MET A 319 -20.25 9.18 -1.00
CA MET A 319 -20.17 10.09 0.15
C MET A 319 -19.16 11.20 -0.11
N GLN A 320 -19.47 12.38 0.40
CA GLN A 320 -18.67 13.58 0.18
C GLN A 320 -18.03 14.09 1.46
N ASP A 321 -16.81 14.59 1.33
CA ASP A 321 -16.08 15.36 2.32
C ASP A 321 -16.05 16.80 1.83
N MET A 322 -16.60 17.72 2.64
CA MET A 322 -16.85 19.09 2.21
C MET A 322 -16.25 20.08 3.19
N GLU A 323 -15.77 21.19 2.65
CA GLU A 323 -15.39 22.37 3.42
C GLU A 323 -16.30 23.52 3.05
N PHE A 324 -16.75 24.26 4.06
CA PHE A 324 -17.61 25.41 3.86
C PHE A 324 -17.21 26.58 4.75
N THR A 325 -17.58 27.75 4.35
CA THR A 325 -17.46 28.99 5.13
C THR A 325 -18.76 29.75 5.06
N ILE A 326 -19.14 30.35 6.17
CA ILE A 326 -20.30 31.24 6.28
C ILE A 326 -19.75 32.64 6.54
N GLU A 327 -20.00 33.57 5.64
CA GLU A 327 -19.62 34.99 5.78
C GLU A 327 -20.89 35.79 5.90
N ASP A 328 -21.09 36.46 7.04
CA ASP A 328 -22.27 37.26 7.34
C ASP A 328 -23.58 36.54 6.94
N LYS A 329 -23.77 35.36 7.49
CA LYS A 329 -24.92 34.46 7.28
C LYS A 329 -25.01 33.84 5.87
N LYS A 330 -24.11 34.15 4.97
CA LYS A 330 -24.10 33.60 3.61
C LYS A 330 -23.16 32.40 3.50
N LEU A 331 -23.69 31.25 3.06
CA LEU A 331 -22.92 30.03 2.91
C LEU A 331 -22.14 30.00 1.59
N TYR A 332 -20.89 29.54 1.65
CA TYR A 332 -20.04 29.27 0.51
C TYR A 332 -19.43 27.89 0.64
N MET A 333 -19.39 27.15 -0.48
CA MET A 333 -18.70 25.87 -0.56
C MET A 333 -17.27 26.11 -1.05
N LEU A 334 -16.29 25.61 -0.31
CA LEU A 334 -14.88 25.78 -0.63
C LEU A 334 -14.27 24.56 -1.26
N GLN A 335 -14.75 23.38 -0.92
CA GLN A 335 -14.22 22.12 -1.43
C GLN A 335 -15.26 21.01 -1.28
N THR A 336 -15.27 20.12 -2.23
CA THR A 336 -15.89 18.79 -2.10
C THR A 336 -14.96 17.74 -2.69
N ARG A 337 -14.98 16.57 -2.12
CA ARG A 337 -14.27 15.39 -2.66
C ARG A 337 -14.96 14.12 -2.18
N ASN A 338 -14.72 13.02 -2.86
CA ASN A 338 -15.11 11.72 -2.36
C ASN A 338 -14.37 11.50 -1.04
N GLY A 339 -15.12 11.23 0.01
CA GLY A 339 -14.56 11.21 1.36
C GLY A 339 -13.61 10.04 1.60
N LYS A 340 -12.47 10.34 2.21
CA LYS A 340 -11.60 9.29 2.74
C LYS A 340 -12.32 8.62 3.91
N ARG A 341 -12.22 7.31 3.98
CA ARG A 341 -12.97 6.50 4.93
C ARG A 341 -12.17 5.26 5.31
N THR A 342 -12.54 4.66 6.44
CA THR A 342 -12.00 3.35 6.80
C THR A 342 -12.49 2.30 5.81
N ALA A 343 -11.79 1.19 5.72
CA ALA A 343 -12.21 0.09 4.85
C ALA A 343 -13.58 -0.47 5.26
N ALA A 344 -13.85 -0.56 6.56
CA ALA A 344 -15.16 -0.99 7.08
C ALA A 344 -16.28 -0.03 6.65
N ALA A 345 -16.04 1.28 6.77
CA ALA A 345 -16.99 2.29 6.31
C ALA A 345 -17.20 2.22 4.79
N ALA A 346 -16.13 2.01 4.01
CA ALA A 346 -16.22 1.87 2.57
C ALA A 346 -17.13 0.72 2.15
N MET A 347 -17.04 -0.42 2.82
CA MET A 347 -17.89 -1.58 2.58
C MET A 347 -19.37 -1.27 2.86
N LYS A 348 -19.64 -0.68 4.02
CA LYS A 348 -21.00 -0.32 4.42
C LYS A 348 -21.60 0.72 3.46
N ILE A 349 -20.85 1.76 3.14
CA ILE A 349 -21.30 2.83 2.24
C ILE A 349 -21.60 2.28 0.86
N ALA A 350 -20.73 1.45 0.29
CA ALA A 350 -20.95 0.84 -1.02
C ALA A 350 -22.25 0.00 -1.04
N CYS A 351 -22.44 -0.85 -0.03
CA CYS A 351 -23.64 -1.66 0.09
C CYS A 351 -24.90 -0.81 0.27
N ASP A 352 -24.85 0.21 1.13
CA ASP A 352 -25.99 1.10 1.37
C ASP A 352 -26.37 1.91 0.12
N LEU A 353 -25.37 2.38 -0.66
CA LEU A 353 -25.63 3.11 -1.90
C LEU A 353 -26.32 2.23 -2.96
N VAL A 354 -25.98 0.94 -3.00
CA VAL A 354 -26.69 -0.03 -3.87
C VAL A 354 -28.13 -0.23 -3.39
N ASP A 355 -28.34 -0.43 -2.09
CA ASP A 355 -29.66 -0.62 -1.49
C ASP A 355 -30.57 0.61 -1.68
N GLU A 356 -29.98 1.81 -1.69
CA GLU A 356 -30.68 3.07 -1.96
C GLU A 356 -30.96 3.30 -3.46
N GLY A 357 -30.50 2.42 -4.34
CA GLY A 357 -30.68 2.56 -5.78
C GLY A 357 -29.80 3.63 -6.42
N MET A 358 -28.82 4.15 -5.71
CA MET A 358 -27.94 5.24 -6.17
C MET A 358 -26.84 4.73 -7.11
N ILE A 359 -26.32 3.55 -6.85
CA ILE A 359 -25.29 2.89 -7.66
C ILE A 359 -25.65 1.45 -7.97
N THR A 360 -25.03 0.88 -9.00
CA THR A 360 -25.14 -0.54 -9.33
C THR A 360 -24.15 -1.38 -8.53
N GLU A 361 -24.33 -2.70 -8.53
CA GLU A 361 -23.36 -3.62 -7.93
C GLU A 361 -21.98 -3.50 -8.58
N GLU A 362 -21.90 -3.30 -9.90
CA GLU A 362 -20.66 -3.06 -10.63
C GLU A 362 -19.95 -1.80 -10.14
N GLU A 363 -20.70 -0.71 -9.99
CA GLU A 363 -20.16 0.56 -9.50
C GLU A 363 -19.68 0.44 -8.05
N ALA A 364 -20.36 -0.32 -7.21
CA ALA A 364 -19.97 -0.58 -5.83
C ALA A 364 -18.63 -1.33 -5.77
N VAL A 365 -18.46 -2.35 -6.60
CA VAL A 365 -17.21 -3.11 -6.71
C VAL A 365 -16.07 -2.21 -7.20
N ALA A 366 -16.35 -1.36 -8.18
CA ALA A 366 -15.35 -0.46 -8.77
C ALA A 366 -14.86 0.64 -7.82
N MET A 367 -15.67 1.04 -6.84
CA MET A 367 -15.32 2.17 -5.94
C MET A 367 -14.39 1.81 -4.79
N ILE A 368 -14.22 0.54 -4.48
CA ILE A 368 -13.39 0.09 -3.36
C ILE A 368 -11.94 -0.07 -3.80
N ASP A 369 -11.00 0.52 -3.06
CA ASP A 369 -9.58 0.27 -3.26
C ASP A 369 -9.23 -1.13 -2.78
N PRO A 370 -8.75 -2.03 -3.65
CA PRO A 370 -8.40 -3.39 -3.23
C PRO A 370 -7.38 -3.44 -2.11
N LYS A 371 -6.41 -2.54 -2.09
CA LYS A 371 -5.37 -2.49 -1.05
C LYS A 371 -5.93 -2.18 0.34
N SER A 372 -7.05 -1.47 0.40
CA SER A 372 -7.69 -1.13 1.68
C SER A 372 -8.24 -2.34 2.42
N LEU A 373 -8.45 -3.46 1.73
CA LEU A 373 -8.92 -4.71 2.34
C LEU A 373 -7.97 -5.28 3.38
N ASP A 374 -6.67 -4.99 3.27
CA ASP A 374 -5.68 -5.45 4.25
C ASP A 374 -6.06 -5.08 5.69
N SER A 375 -6.59 -3.88 5.90
CA SER A 375 -6.99 -3.42 7.23
C SER A 375 -8.18 -4.18 7.81
N LEU A 376 -8.99 -4.83 6.99
CA LEU A 376 -10.10 -5.67 7.44
C LEU A 376 -9.67 -7.09 7.79
N LEU A 377 -8.55 -7.53 7.24
CA LEU A 377 -8.07 -8.91 7.35
C LEU A 377 -7.03 -9.07 8.48
N HIS A 378 -6.51 -7.97 9.01
CA HIS A 378 -5.44 -7.96 10.02
C HIS A 378 -5.82 -7.12 11.25
N PRO A 379 -5.21 -7.40 12.42
CA PRO A 379 -5.40 -6.57 13.60
C PRO A 379 -4.93 -5.12 13.39
N THR A 380 -5.53 -4.19 14.11
CA THR A 380 -5.19 -2.75 14.08
C THR A 380 -4.92 -2.24 15.49
N PHE A 381 -4.20 -1.11 15.61
CA PHE A 381 -4.02 -0.43 16.90
C PHE A 381 -5.25 0.43 17.23
N ASP A 382 -5.51 0.58 18.53
CA ASP A 382 -6.47 1.57 19.03
C ASP A 382 -6.00 2.98 18.61
N PRO A 383 -6.83 3.75 17.86
CA PRO A 383 -6.40 5.05 17.33
C PRO A 383 -6.00 6.07 18.41
N ALA A 384 -6.70 6.08 19.53
CA ALA A 384 -6.40 7.01 20.63
C ALA A 384 -5.06 6.69 21.29
N ALA A 385 -4.77 5.41 21.51
CA ALA A 385 -3.50 4.96 22.07
C ALA A 385 -2.34 5.21 21.11
N LEU A 386 -2.57 5.00 19.80
CA LEU A 386 -1.56 5.20 18.77
C LEU A 386 -1.12 6.66 18.65
N LYS A 387 -2.04 7.61 18.78
CA LYS A 387 -1.72 9.05 18.74
C LYS A 387 -0.77 9.48 19.84
N LYS A 388 -0.83 8.85 21.01
CA LYS A 388 0.02 9.16 22.16
C LYS A 388 1.36 8.43 22.13
N ALA A 389 1.51 7.44 21.26
CA ALA A 389 2.70 6.62 21.17
C ALA A 389 3.81 7.30 20.38
N LYS A 390 5.05 7.04 20.79
CA LYS A 390 6.24 7.58 20.13
C LYS A 390 6.89 6.52 19.25
N VAL A 391 7.13 6.85 17.99
CA VAL A 391 7.90 6.00 17.07
C VAL A 391 9.37 6.02 17.52
N VAL A 392 9.92 4.86 17.86
CA VAL A 392 11.32 4.71 18.26
C VAL A 392 12.22 4.16 17.16
N GLY A 393 11.63 3.65 16.11
CA GLY A 393 12.37 3.17 14.95
C GLY A 393 11.43 2.84 13.79
N THR A 394 12.00 2.65 12.61
CA THR A 394 11.26 2.27 11.42
C THR A 394 12.01 1.18 10.65
N GLY A 395 11.25 0.27 10.08
CA GLY A 395 11.74 -0.75 9.16
C GLY A 395 10.82 -0.81 7.95
N LEU A 396 10.93 -1.88 7.19
CA LEU A 396 10.07 -2.12 6.04
C LEU A 396 8.72 -2.69 6.50
N ALA A 397 7.66 -2.18 5.92
CA ALA A 397 6.30 -2.70 6.10
C ALA A 397 6.16 -4.03 5.36
N ALA A 398 6.70 -5.09 5.94
CA ALA A 398 6.88 -6.38 5.27
C ALA A 398 5.62 -7.24 5.24
N SER A 399 4.83 -7.22 6.32
CA SER A 399 3.54 -7.90 6.38
C SER A 399 2.58 -7.07 7.24
N PRO A 400 1.37 -6.79 6.75
CA PRO A 400 0.48 -5.83 7.40
C PRO A 400 -0.06 -6.30 8.74
N GLY A 401 -0.59 -5.35 9.50
CA GLY A 401 -1.22 -5.58 10.79
C GLY A 401 -0.49 -4.90 11.94
N ALA A 402 -1.15 -4.89 13.09
CA ALA A 402 -0.62 -4.36 14.34
C ALA A 402 -0.27 -5.51 15.29
N ALA A 403 0.88 -5.45 15.91
CA ALA A 403 1.29 -6.44 16.90
C ALA A 403 1.81 -5.77 18.16
N CYS A 404 1.42 -6.31 19.30
CA CYS A 404 1.90 -5.90 20.61
C CYS A 404 2.21 -7.15 21.42
N GLY A 405 3.37 -7.20 22.02
CA GLY A 405 3.76 -8.35 22.85
C GLY A 405 5.08 -8.14 23.55
N LYS A 406 5.44 -9.13 24.34
CA LYS A 406 6.74 -9.16 25.03
C LYS A 406 7.82 -9.65 24.08
N ILE A 407 8.96 -9.01 24.13
CA ILE A 407 10.12 -9.34 23.27
C ILE A 407 10.65 -10.73 23.63
N VAL A 408 10.83 -11.57 22.63
CA VAL A 408 11.54 -12.85 22.70
C VAL A 408 12.54 -12.92 21.54
N PHE A 409 13.66 -13.61 21.77
CA PHE A 409 14.79 -13.66 20.84
C PHE A 409 14.98 -15.01 20.14
N SER A 410 14.17 -16.01 20.48
CA SER A 410 14.24 -17.31 19.82
C SER A 410 12.84 -17.86 19.52
N ALA A 411 12.76 -18.71 18.50
CA ALA A 411 11.53 -19.40 18.13
C ALA A 411 11.03 -20.31 19.26
N GLU A 412 11.92 -20.99 19.95
CA GLU A 412 11.57 -21.86 21.07
C GLU A 412 10.92 -21.07 22.21
N THR A 413 11.51 -19.94 22.57
CA THR A 413 10.95 -19.06 23.62
C THR A 413 9.61 -18.48 23.21
N ALA A 414 9.46 -18.10 21.94
CA ALA A 414 8.19 -17.59 21.40
C ALA A 414 7.08 -18.64 21.54
N THR A 415 7.36 -19.87 21.15
CA THR A 415 6.41 -20.98 21.25
C THR A 415 6.05 -21.29 22.70
N GLU A 416 7.04 -21.39 23.57
CA GLU A 416 6.83 -21.67 25.01
C GLU A 416 5.97 -20.61 25.68
N TRP A 417 6.32 -19.35 25.52
CA TRP A 417 5.59 -18.25 26.14
C TRP A 417 4.18 -18.10 25.59
N ALA A 418 4.01 -18.26 24.29
CA ALA A 418 2.70 -18.18 23.64
C ALA A 418 1.77 -19.31 24.10
N LYS A 419 2.27 -20.52 24.29
CA LYS A 419 1.51 -21.65 24.83
C LYS A 419 1.07 -21.42 26.29
N ASN A 420 1.82 -20.62 27.03
CA ASN A 420 1.47 -20.20 28.39
C ASN A 420 0.56 -18.98 28.44
N GLY A 421 0.05 -18.51 27.30
CA GLY A 421 -0.87 -17.38 27.20
C GLY A 421 -0.24 -16.01 27.13
N THR A 422 1.08 -15.91 27.02
CA THR A 422 1.79 -14.64 26.88
C THR A 422 1.86 -14.22 25.43
N LYS A 423 1.44 -13.00 25.13
CA LYS A 423 1.60 -12.42 23.80
C LYS A 423 3.06 -12.01 23.59
N VAL A 424 3.67 -12.47 22.49
CA VAL A 424 5.08 -12.26 22.22
C VAL A 424 5.31 -11.64 20.83
N VAL A 425 6.39 -10.88 20.71
CA VAL A 425 6.94 -10.39 19.44
C VAL A 425 8.33 -11.01 19.30
N LEU A 426 8.52 -11.77 18.21
CA LEU A 426 9.81 -12.41 17.94
C LEU A 426 10.75 -11.40 17.29
N VAL A 427 11.88 -11.13 17.93
CA VAL A 427 12.91 -10.21 17.44
C VAL A 427 14.16 -11.01 17.10
N ARG A 428 14.56 -10.97 15.85
CA ARG A 428 15.70 -11.72 15.33
C ARG A 428 16.59 -10.81 14.49
N LEU A 429 17.84 -11.17 14.37
CA LEU A 429 18.74 -10.54 13.41
C LEU A 429 18.19 -10.79 11.98
N GLU A 430 17.85 -12.04 11.69
CA GLU A 430 17.12 -12.50 10.52
C GLU A 430 16.45 -13.83 10.88
N THR A 431 15.39 -14.20 10.18
CA THR A 431 14.74 -15.50 10.41
C THR A 431 15.22 -16.54 9.40
N SER A 432 15.13 -17.80 9.81
CA SER A 432 15.40 -18.96 8.97
C SER A 432 14.18 -19.89 8.98
N PRO A 433 14.13 -20.92 8.12
CA PRO A 433 13.03 -21.89 8.14
C PRO A 433 12.80 -22.57 9.49
N GLU A 434 13.81 -22.64 10.34
CA GLU A 434 13.71 -23.21 11.70
C GLU A 434 12.86 -22.34 12.63
N ASP A 435 12.67 -21.08 12.29
CA ASP A 435 11.90 -20.12 13.10
C ASP A 435 10.39 -20.15 12.82
N ILE A 436 9.93 -20.92 11.83
CA ILE A 436 8.53 -20.90 11.36
C ILE A 436 7.52 -21.15 12.48
N GLU A 437 7.75 -22.12 13.36
CA GLU A 437 6.85 -22.42 14.47
C GLU A 437 6.75 -21.22 15.43
N GLY A 438 7.90 -20.65 15.79
CA GLY A 438 7.93 -19.45 16.66
C GLY A 438 7.25 -18.26 16.01
N MET A 439 7.42 -18.06 14.71
CA MET A 439 6.73 -17.01 13.95
C MET A 439 5.22 -17.21 13.96
N HIS A 440 4.76 -18.44 13.86
CA HIS A 440 3.33 -18.78 13.89
C HIS A 440 2.68 -18.40 15.23
N TYR A 441 3.34 -18.64 16.35
CA TYR A 441 2.82 -18.34 17.68
C TYR A 441 3.01 -16.88 18.10
N ALA A 442 3.93 -16.16 17.48
CA ALA A 442 4.17 -14.74 17.78
C ALA A 442 3.04 -13.86 17.25
N GLN A 443 2.79 -12.75 17.94
CA GLN A 443 1.87 -11.71 17.44
C GLN A 443 2.46 -10.99 16.23
N GLY A 444 3.77 -10.83 16.22
CA GLY A 444 4.51 -10.19 15.15
C GLY A 444 5.97 -10.56 15.15
N VAL A 445 6.64 -10.23 14.04
CA VAL A 445 8.06 -10.51 13.83
C VAL A 445 8.78 -9.22 13.47
N LEU A 446 9.90 -8.97 14.14
CA LEU A 446 10.77 -7.82 13.89
C LEU A 446 12.16 -8.33 13.57
N THR A 447 12.71 -7.91 12.42
CA THR A 447 14.07 -8.28 12.04
C THR A 447 14.95 -7.06 11.83
N VAL A 448 16.23 -7.21 12.13
CA VAL A 448 17.27 -6.18 11.92
C VAL A 448 17.67 -6.14 10.45
N ARG A 449 17.79 -7.30 9.83
CA ARG A 449 18.18 -7.48 8.42
C ARG A 449 17.02 -8.06 7.61
N GLY A 450 17.10 -7.86 6.31
CA GLY A 450 16.17 -8.43 5.35
C GLY A 450 15.30 -7.39 4.68
N GLY A 451 15.01 -7.65 3.40
CA GLY A 451 14.13 -6.84 2.58
C GLY A 451 12.70 -7.37 2.54
N MET A 452 11.90 -6.83 1.64
CA MET A 452 10.49 -7.25 1.40
C MET A 452 10.36 -8.70 0.93
N THR A 453 11.44 -9.29 0.49
CA THR A 453 11.51 -10.65 -0.06
C THR A 453 12.33 -11.59 0.82
N SER A 454 12.74 -11.13 2.00
CA SER A 454 13.43 -11.97 2.98
C SER A 454 12.53 -13.09 3.46
N HIS A 455 13.13 -14.14 4.04
CA HIS A 455 12.40 -15.25 4.62
C HIS A 455 11.32 -14.77 5.62
N ALA A 456 11.69 -13.84 6.52
CA ALA A 456 10.76 -13.29 7.50
C ALA A 456 9.54 -12.64 6.83
N ALA A 457 9.79 -11.80 5.83
CA ALA A 457 8.73 -11.09 5.11
C ALA A 457 7.78 -12.04 4.37
N VAL A 458 8.33 -12.99 3.63
CA VAL A 458 7.55 -13.95 2.83
C VAL A 458 6.72 -14.86 3.72
N VAL A 459 7.33 -15.45 4.73
CA VAL A 459 6.64 -16.38 5.64
C VAL A 459 5.57 -15.65 6.45
N ALA A 460 5.88 -14.47 6.97
CA ALA A 460 4.91 -13.68 7.74
C ALA A 460 3.68 -13.31 6.90
N ARG A 461 3.88 -12.90 5.65
CA ARG A 461 2.76 -12.63 4.72
C ARG A 461 1.90 -13.86 4.48
N GLY A 462 2.53 -15.01 4.29
CA GLY A 462 1.81 -16.27 4.11
C GLY A 462 0.97 -16.66 5.33
N MET A 463 1.47 -16.37 6.52
CA MET A 463 0.78 -16.66 7.80
C MET A 463 -0.24 -15.60 8.19
N GLY A 464 -0.24 -14.44 7.56
CA GLY A 464 -1.01 -13.28 8.00
C GLY A 464 -0.49 -12.66 9.30
N THR A 465 0.78 -12.87 9.61
CA THR A 465 1.44 -12.36 10.83
C THR A 465 2.08 -11.01 10.52
N CYS A 466 1.90 -10.03 11.40
CA CYS A 466 2.54 -8.72 11.30
C CYS A 466 4.07 -8.88 11.23
N CYS A 467 4.71 -8.18 10.31
CA CYS A 467 6.17 -8.20 10.20
C CYS A 467 6.72 -6.82 9.82
N VAL A 468 7.71 -6.38 10.59
CA VAL A 468 8.58 -5.25 10.26
C VAL A 468 9.98 -5.81 10.06
N SER A 469 10.52 -5.68 8.88
CA SER A 469 11.85 -6.20 8.55
C SER A 469 12.85 -5.09 8.25
N GLY A 470 14.13 -5.42 8.36
CA GLY A 470 15.19 -4.52 7.94
C GLY A 470 15.34 -3.25 8.78
N CYS A 471 15.05 -3.30 10.07
CA CYS A 471 15.32 -2.17 10.97
C CYS A 471 16.81 -2.12 11.32
N GLY A 472 17.61 -1.52 10.45
CA GLY A 472 19.06 -1.43 10.60
C GLY A 472 19.54 -0.55 11.76
N ALA A 473 18.64 0.25 12.35
CA ALA A 473 18.94 1.08 13.52
C ALA A 473 19.06 0.24 14.81
N ILE A 474 18.55 -0.99 14.82
CA ILE A 474 18.64 -1.89 15.96
C ILE A 474 20.07 -2.44 16.07
N LYS A 475 20.66 -2.31 17.24
CA LYS A 475 21.93 -2.96 17.60
C LYS A 475 21.62 -4.16 18.50
N MET A 476 21.68 -5.36 17.93
CA MET A 476 21.29 -6.58 18.62
C MET A 476 22.47 -7.30 19.25
N ASN A 477 22.27 -7.80 20.48
CA ASN A 477 23.13 -8.76 21.14
C ASN A 477 22.31 -10.01 21.45
N GLU A 478 22.36 -11.02 20.60
CA GLU A 478 21.57 -12.25 20.74
C GLU A 478 21.95 -13.06 21.97
N GLU A 479 23.23 -13.09 22.34
CA GLU A 479 23.70 -13.82 23.53
C GLU A 479 23.16 -13.22 24.82
N ALA A 480 23.22 -11.89 24.94
CA ALA A 480 22.70 -11.18 26.11
C ALA A 480 21.17 -11.04 26.09
N LYS A 481 20.51 -11.40 24.99
CA LYS A 481 19.07 -11.23 24.76
C LYS A 481 18.63 -9.79 25.00
N THR A 482 19.34 -8.86 24.36
CA THR A 482 19.05 -7.42 24.38
C THR A 482 19.25 -6.79 23.02
N PHE A 483 18.66 -5.62 22.80
CA PHE A 483 19.00 -4.76 21.70
C PHE A 483 18.86 -3.28 22.09
N GLU A 484 19.60 -2.43 21.40
CA GLU A 484 19.50 -0.98 21.54
C GLU A 484 18.76 -0.38 20.36
N LEU A 485 17.83 0.53 20.66
CA LEU A 485 17.11 1.30 19.67
C LEU A 485 16.77 2.68 20.23
N SER A 486 17.11 3.74 19.50
CA SER A 486 16.90 5.14 19.91
C SER A 486 17.41 5.45 21.31
N GLY A 487 18.59 4.94 21.66
CA GLY A 487 19.27 5.19 22.93
C GLY A 487 18.73 4.44 24.15
N LYS A 488 17.76 3.56 23.93
CA LYS A 488 17.18 2.70 25.01
C LYS A 488 17.56 1.24 24.76
N THR A 489 17.88 0.52 25.85
CA THR A 489 18.15 -0.92 25.80
C THR A 489 16.87 -1.69 26.12
N TYR A 490 16.48 -2.57 25.20
CA TYR A 490 15.34 -3.49 25.37
C TYR A 490 15.84 -4.88 25.65
N LYS A 491 15.22 -5.54 26.61
CA LYS A 491 15.56 -6.91 27.02
C LYS A 491 14.37 -7.84 26.84
N GLU A 492 14.61 -9.14 26.87
CA GLU A 492 13.58 -10.16 26.80
C GLU A 492 12.52 -9.93 27.88
N GLY A 493 11.26 -9.96 27.49
CA GLY A 493 10.13 -9.67 28.37
C GLY A 493 9.66 -8.23 28.40
N ASP A 494 10.40 -7.28 27.83
CA ASP A 494 9.94 -5.89 27.68
C ASP A 494 8.83 -5.81 26.62
N TRP A 495 7.91 -4.88 26.80
CA TRP A 495 6.83 -4.66 25.84
C TRP A 495 7.31 -3.90 24.61
N ILE A 496 6.86 -4.35 23.46
CA ILE A 496 7.09 -3.67 22.18
C ILE A 496 5.82 -3.76 21.33
N SER A 497 5.61 -2.76 20.50
CA SER A 497 4.54 -2.75 19.51
C SER A 497 5.13 -2.43 18.14
N ILE A 498 4.68 -3.14 17.12
CA ILE A 498 5.12 -2.93 15.74
C ILE A 498 3.92 -2.82 14.82
N ASP A 499 4.05 -1.96 13.82
CA ASP A 499 3.04 -1.74 12.79
C ASP A 499 3.56 -2.24 11.43
N GLY A 500 3.09 -3.41 11.04
CA GLY A 500 3.48 -4.02 9.77
C GLY A 500 2.94 -3.32 8.53
N SER A 501 1.97 -2.41 8.70
CA SER A 501 1.40 -1.63 7.61
C SER A 501 2.21 -0.35 7.31
N THR A 502 2.89 0.20 8.31
CA THR A 502 3.71 1.42 8.18
C THR A 502 5.20 1.19 8.33
N GLY A 503 5.60 0.10 8.98
CA GLY A 503 6.98 -0.17 9.37
C GLY A 503 7.41 0.48 10.68
N ASN A 504 6.52 1.15 11.37
CA ASN A 504 6.82 1.86 12.62
C ASN A 504 6.97 0.91 13.80
N ILE A 505 7.91 1.25 14.69
CA ILE A 505 8.19 0.51 15.92
C ILE A 505 7.96 1.43 17.12
N TYR A 506 7.24 0.92 18.12
CA TYR A 506 6.93 1.64 19.35
C TYR A 506 7.46 0.85 20.53
N GLY A 507 8.24 1.48 21.38
CA GLY A 507 8.88 0.84 22.56
C GLY A 507 7.96 0.70 23.76
N GLU A 508 6.66 0.53 23.56
CA GLU A 508 5.65 0.50 24.60
C GLU A 508 4.49 -0.42 24.23
N LYS A 509 3.67 -0.74 25.20
CA LYS A 509 2.45 -1.53 25.02
C LYS A 509 1.34 -0.66 24.42
N ILE A 510 0.87 -0.99 23.24
CA ILE A 510 -0.26 -0.33 22.59
C ILE A 510 -1.38 -1.34 22.39
N LYS A 511 -2.60 -0.98 22.81
CA LYS A 511 -3.78 -1.83 22.67
C LYS A 511 -4.08 -2.09 21.19
N THR A 512 -4.35 -3.35 20.85
CA THR A 512 -4.76 -3.80 19.52
C THR A 512 -6.22 -4.27 19.52
N ALA A 513 -6.85 -4.17 18.34
CA ALA A 513 -8.17 -4.74 18.07
C ALA A 513 -8.05 -5.84 17.02
N ALA A 514 -8.76 -6.94 17.21
CA ALA A 514 -8.78 -8.04 16.25
C ALA A 514 -9.41 -7.62 14.92
N ALA A 515 -9.04 -8.29 13.84
CA ALA A 515 -9.67 -8.11 12.54
C ALA A 515 -11.16 -8.51 12.63
N THR A 516 -12.03 -7.65 12.09
CA THR A 516 -13.47 -7.90 12.02
C THR A 516 -13.92 -7.86 10.56
N ILE A 517 -14.50 -8.98 10.09
CA ILE A 517 -15.10 -9.09 8.76
C ILE A 517 -16.59 -8.93 8.94
N SER A 518 -17.19 -7.95 8.27
CA SER A 518 -18.63 -7.68 8.31
C SER A 518 -19.40 -8.44 7.24
N GLY A 519 -20.75 -8.53 7.37
CA GLY A 519 -21.62 -9.05 6.33
C GLY A 519 -21.56 -8.25 5.02
N ASP A 520 -21.25 -6.97 5.10
CA ASP A 520 -21.07 -6.11 3.92
C ASP A 520 -19.85 -6.52 3.08
N PHE A 521 -18.77 -6.95 3.74
CA PHE A 521 -17.62 -7.53 3.05
C PHE A 521 -18.03 -8.74 2.21
N ASP A 522 -18.78 -9.66 2.80
CA ASP A 522 -19.26 -10.86 2.09
C ASP A 522 -20.16 -10.52 0.91
N ARG A 523 -21.05 -9.55 1.07
CA ARG A 523 -21.91 -9.06 -0.01
C ARG A 523 -21.10 -8.51 -1.17
N LEU A 524 -20.15 -7.62 -0.86
CA LEU A 524 -19.29 -6.99 -1.89
C LEU A 524 -18.43 -8.03 -2.61
N MET A 525 -17.85 -8.96 -1.89
CA MET A 525 -17.03 -10.01 -2.47
C MET A 525 -17.86 -10.98 -3.32
N GLY A 526 -19.10 -11.23 -2.95
CA GLY A 526 -20.05 -11.98 -3.78
C GLY A 526 -20.32 -11.28 -5.11
N TRP A 527 -20.46 -9.96 -5.10
CA TRP A 527 -20.60 -9.19 -6.34
C TRP A 527 -19.30 -9.23 -7.15
N ALA A 528 -18.15 -9.11 -6.51
CA ALA A 528 -16.85 -9.22 -7.19
C ALA A 528 -16.71 -10.55 -7.93
N ASP A 529 -17.07 -11.67 -7.29
CA ASP A 529 -17.02 -12.99 -7.91
C ASP A 529 -17.94 -13.11 -9.14
N LYS A 530 -19.03 -12.38 -9.15
CA LYS A 530 -19.99 -12.34 -10.25
C LYS A 530 -19.41 -11.68 -11.52
N PHE A 531 -18.52 -10.70 -11.37
CA PHE A 531 -18.00 -9.92 -12.48
C PHE A 531 -16.60 -10.34 -12.93
N ARG A 532 -15.78 -10.94 -12.08
CA ARG A 532 -14.44 -11.37 -12.46
C ARG A 532 -14.44 -12.53 -13.45
N LYS A 533 -13.46 -12.52 -14.36
CA LYS A 533 -13.18 -13.62 -15.28
C LYS A 533 -12.03 -14.49 -14.77
N LEU A 534 -10.98 -13.86 -14.22
CA LEU A 534 -9.86 -14.58 -13.62
C LEU A 534 -10.31 -15.41 -12.42
N GLN A 535 -9.86 -16.65 -12.37
CA GLN A 535 -9.92 -17.44 -11.16
C GLN A 535 -8.84 -16.94 -10.19
N VAL A 536 -9.07 -17.08 -8.91
CA VAL A 536 -8.11 -16.71 -7.87
C VAL A 536 -7.77 -17.97 -7.06
N ARG A 537 -6.51 -18.36 -7.15
CA ARG A 537 -5.93 -19.45 -6.38
C ARG A 537 -5.00 -18.90 -5.31
N THR A 538 -4.49 -19.76 -4.46
CA THR A 538 -3.58 -19.39 -3.39
C THR A 538 -2.26 -20.13 -3.46
N ASN A 539 -1.21 -19.50 -2.92
CA ASN A 539 0.05 -20.16 -2.62
C ASN A 539 -0.03 -20.68 -1.18
N ALA A 540 -0.10 -21.97 -1.00
CA ALA A 540 -0.27 -22.57 0.33
C ALA A 540 0.48 -23.91 0.42
N ASP A 541 1.24 -24.06 1.50
CA ASP A 541 2.10 -25.21 1.73
C ASP A 541 1.64 -26.08 2.91
N THR A 542 0.66 -25.60 3.67
CA THR A 542 0.12 -26.29 4.85
C THR A 542 -1.40 -26.40 4.78
N PRO A 543 -2.01 -27.37 5.46
CA PRO A 543 -3.47 -27.46 5.56
C PRO A 543 -4.12 -26.21 6.17
N HIS A 544 -3.45 -25.63 7.16
CA HIS A 544 -3.93 -24.38 7.82
C HIS A 544 -4.03 -23.24 6.82
N ASP A 545 -2.98 -23.00 6.04
CA ASP A 545 -2.98 -21.94 5.02
C ASP A 545 -4.01 -22.20 3.93
N ALA A 546 -4.14 -23.48 3.51
CA ALA A 546 -5.14 -23.88 2.53
C ALA A 546 -6.57 -23.61 3.03
N GLN A 547 -6.87 -23.93 4.27
CA GLN A 547 -8.17 -23.68 4.88
C GLN A 547 -8.45 -22.19 5.00
N GLN A 548 -7.46 -21.41 5.43
CA GLN A 548 -7.58 -19.96 5.53
C GLN A 548 -7.88 -19.32 4.17
N ALA A 549 -7.14 -19.73 3.15
CA ALA A 549 -7.33 -19.24 1.79
C ALA A 549 -8.71 -19.65 1.23
N ALA A 550 -9.13 -20.87 1.47
CA ALA A 550 -10.45 -21.34 1.05
C ALA A 550 -11.58 -20.53 1.73
N ALA A 551 -11.41 -20.20 3.01
CA ALA A 551 -12.34 -19.31 3.74
C ALA A 551 -12.38 -17.91 3.12
N PHE A 552 -11.29 -17.41 2.58
CA PHE A 552 -11.22 -16.13 1.85
C PHE A 552 -11.71 -16.24 0.40
N GLY A 553 -12.09 -17.42 -0.06
CA GLY A 553 -12.66 -17.62 -1.38
C GLY A 553 -11.68 -18.09 -2.45
N ALA A 554 -10.53 -18.64 -2.07
CA ALA A 554 -9.60 -19.26 -3.03
C ALA A 554 -10.25 -20.46 -3.73
N GLU A 555 -10.09 -20.52 -5.04
CA GLU A 555 -10.70 -21.57 -5.89
C GLU A 555 -9.79 -22.78 -6.08
N GLY A 556 -8.58 -22.73 -5.56
CA GLY A 556 -7.60 -23.80 -5.63
C GLY A 556 -6.27 -23.36 -5.07
N ILE A 557 -5.28 -24.24 -5.13
CA ILE A 557 -3.88 -23.92 -4.85
C ILE A 557 -3.14 -23.83 -6.18
N GLY A 558 -2.60 -22.64 -6.48
CA GLY A 558 -1.78 -22.41 -7.67
C GLY A 558 -0.31 -22.76 -7.47
N LEU A 559 0.15 -22.79 -6.22
CA LEU A 559 1.50 -23.15 -5.85
C LEU A 559 1.53 -23.78 -4.46
N CYS A 560 1.90 -25.06 -4.41
CA CYS A 560 2.28 -25.74 -3.18
C CYS A 560 3.78 -26.06 -3.28
N ARG A 561 4.58 -25.43 -2.42
CA ARG A 561 6.04 -25.58 -2.39
C ARG A 561 6.42 -26.73 -1.48
N THR A 562 6.94 -27.80 -2.04
CA THR A 562 7.25 -29.03 -1.29
C THR A 562 8.43 -28.88 -0.34
N GLU A 563 9.37 -27.98 -0.63
CA GLU A 563 10.54 -27.72 0.23
C GLU A 563 10.17 -27.26 1.63
N HIS A 564 9.10 -26.52 1.79
CA HIS A 564 8.65 -26.03 3.09
C HIS A 564 8.16 -27.14 4.04
N MET A 565 7.89 -28.32 3.49
CA MET A 565 7.42 -29.46 4.27
C MET A 565 8.55 -30.22 4.98
N PHE A 566 9.83 -29.91 4.69
CA PHE A 566 10.97 -30.67 5.17
C PHE A 566 11.74 -30.07 6.35
N PHE A 567 11.37 -28.87 6.80
CA PHE A 567 12.11 -28.19 7.84
C PHE A 567 11.73 -28.55 9.28
N GLU A 568 10.66 -29.32 9.49
CA GLU A 568 10.27 -29.77 10.83
C GLU A 568 11.27 -30.80 11.36
N ALA A 569 11.47 -30.85 12.69
CA ALA A 569 12.50 -31.65 13.34
C ALA A 569 12.45 -33.14 13.02
N ASP A 570 11.27 -33.71 12.83
CA ASP A 570 11.06 -35.12 12.51
C ASP A 570 11.37 -35.47 11.04
N ARG A 571 11.47 -34.49 10.18
CA ARG A 571 11.59 -34.62 8.73
C ARG A 571 12.97 -34.22 8.21
N ILE A 572 13.57 -33.21 8.81
CA ILE A 572 14.84 -32.64 8.35
C ILE A 572 15.97 -33.65 8.36
N LYS A 573 15.94 -34.58 9.29
CA LYS A 573 16.91 -35.67 9.38
C LYS A 573 16.96 -36.53 8.11
N ALA A 574 15.80 -37.04 7.69
CA ALA A 574 15.69 -37.89 6.50
C ALA A 574 16.04 -37.09 5.23
N MET A 575 15.68 -35.80 5.19
CA MET A 575 16.03 -34.92 4.08
C MET A 575 17.56 -34.73 4.00
N ARG A 576 18.21 -34.48 5.13
CA ARG A 576 19.67 -34.34 5.22
C ARG A 576 20.39 -35.63 4.81
N GLU A 577 19.87 -36.81 5.22
CA GLU A 577 20.40 -38.11 4.80
C GLU A 577 20.34 -38.25 3.27
N MET A 578 19.25 -37.87 2.66
CA MET A 578 19.06 -37.91 1.21
C MET A 578 20.08 -37.00 0.50
N ILE A 579 20.25 -35.79 0.99
CA ILE A 579 21.13 -34.77 0.39
C ILE A 579 22.58 -35.18 0.41
N VAL A 580 23.07 -35.72 1.53
CA VAL A 580 24.47 -36.15 1.68
C VAL A 580 24.74 -37.56 1.14
N SER A 581 23.73 -38.24 0.61
CA SER A 581 23.91 -39.55 -0.02
C SER A 581 24.84 -39.46 -1.22
N GLU A 582 25.79 -40.37 -1.30
CA GLU A 582 26.77 -40.42 -2.38
C GLU A 582 26.40 -41.46 -3.45
N THR A 583 25.50 -42.39 -3.14
CA THR A 583 25.04 -43.41 -4.07
C THR A 583 23.52 -43.34 -4.26
N SER A 584 23.03 -43.82 -5.38
CA SER A 584 21.60 -43.93 -5.66
C SER A 584 20.87 -44.80 -4.65
N GLU A 585 21.51 -45.89 -4.18
CA GLU A 585 20.93 -46.79 -3.17
C GLU A 585 20.71 -46.10 -1.84
N GLN A 586 21.71 -45.34 -1.38
CA GLN A 586 21.60 -44.54 -0.15
C GLN A 586 20.52 -43.48 -0.27
N ARG A 587 20.44 -42.80 -1.43
CA ARG A 587 19.44 -41.78 -1.69
C ARG A 587 18.04 -42.38 -1.72
N GLU A 588 17.83 -43.50 -2.40
CA GLU A 588 16.52 -44.18 -2.44
C GLU A 588 16.06 -44.62 -1.05
N LYS A 589 17.00 -45.07 -0.22
CA LYS A 589 16.71 -45.48 1.17
C LYS A 589 16.23 -44.26 2.01
N ALA A 590 16.87 -43.13 1.88
CA ALA A 590 16.45 -41.89 2.55
C ALA A 590 15.11 -41.38 2.02
N LEU A 591 14.92 -41.41 0.70
CA LEU A 591 13.68 -41.03 0.06
C LEU A 591 12.50 -41.91 0.47
N ALA A 592 12.73 -43.18 0.69
CA ALA A 592 11.72 -44.12 1.18
C ALA A 592 11.18 -43.72 2.57
N LYS A 593 11.98 -43.06 3.38
CA LYS A 593 11.56 -42.52 4.68
C LYS A 593 10.71 -41.25 4.51
N LEU A 594 10.98 -40.45 3.49
CA LEU A 594 10.30 -39.19 3.21
C LEU A 594 8.94 -39.39 2.51
N GLU A 595 8.80 -40.39 1.69
CA GLU A 595 7.59 -40.64 0.88
C GLU A 595 6.31 -40.70 1.72
N PRO A 596 6.22 -41.49 2.81
CA PRO A 596 5.01 -41.56 3.63
C PRO A 596 4.69 -40.23 4.32
N ILE A 597 5.71 -39.47 4.68
CA ILE A 597 5.56 -38.16 5.34
C ILE A 597 4.97 -37.18 4.36
N GLN A 598 5.53 -37.09 3.16
CA GLN A 598 4.98 -36.22 2.11
C GLN A 598 3.60 -36.64 1.66
N GLN A 599 3.35 -37.96 1.56
CA GLN A 599 2.02 -38.46 1.23
C GLN A 599 0.97 -37.97 2.25
N ALA A 600 1.28 -38.03 3.55
CA ALA A 600 0.41 -37.55 4.60
C ALA A 600 0.16 -36.05 4.49
N ASP A 601 1.18 -35.26 4.18
CA ASP A 601 1.06 -33.82 3.98
C ASP A 601 0.14 -33.50 2.81
N PHE A 602 0.30 -34.18 1.69
CA PHE A 602 -0.54 -33.96 0.51
C PHE A 602 -1.98 -34.44 0.73
N GLU A 603 -2.19 -35.54 1.45
CA GLU A 603 -3.54 -35.95 1.83
C GLU A 603 -4.26 -34.88 2.65
N ALA A 604 -3.57 -34.28 3.63
CA ALA A 604 -4.11 -33.20 4.44
C ALA A 604 -4.45 -31.95 3.61
N ILE A 605 -3.62 -31.60 2.63
CA ILE A 605 -3.87 -30.48 1.71
C ILE A 605 -5.07 -30.76 0.81
N TYR A 606 -5.17 -31.95 0.23
CA TYR A 606 -6.33 -32.34 -0.58
C TYR A 606 -7.63 -32.32 0.22
N GLU A 607 -7.60 -32.81 1.45
CA GLU A 607 -8.75 -32.73 2.36
C GLU A 607 -9.15 -31.29 2.66
N ALA A 608 -8.16 -30.40 2.91
CA ALA A 608 -8.41 -28.99 3.19
C ALA A 608 -9.04 -28.28 1.99
N MET A 609 -8.67 -28.66 0.78
CA MET A 609 -9.14 -28.01 -0.44
C MET A 609 -10.46 -28.58 -0.96
N LYS A 610 -10.96 -29.68 -0.41
CA LYS A 610 -12.28 -30.25 -0.71
C LYS A 610 -12.58 -30.42 -2.21
N GLY A 611 -11.64 -30.97 -2.95
CA GLY A 611 -11.77 -31.21 -4.38
C GLY A 611 -11.38 -30.07 -5.31
N ARG A 612 -11.03 -28.91 -4.75
CA ARG A 612 -10.51 -27.80 -5.56
C ARG A 612 -9.14 -28.17 -6.14
N PRO A 613 -8.76 -27.63 -7.31
CA PRO A 613 -7.47 -27.93 -7.92
C PRO A 613 -6.29 -27.59 -7.01
N VAL A 614 -5.28 -28.45 -7.01
CA VAL A 614 -4.03 -28.24 -6.25
C VAL A 614 -2.85 -28.48 -7.19
N THR A 615 -2.06 -27.44 -7.42
CA THR A 615 -0.81 -27.53 -8.17
C THR A 615 0.35 -27.69 -7.21
N ILE A 616 1.05 -28.82 -7.30
CA ILE A 616 2.18 -29.15 -6.43
C ILE A 616 3.46 -29.02 -7.23
N ARG A 617 4.38 -28.20 -6.76
CA ARG A 617 5.69 -27.99 -7.38
C ARG A 617 6.69 -28.99 -6.79
N LEU A 618 7.44 -29.64 -7.65
CA LEU A 618 8.54 -30.51 -7.24
C LEU A 618 9.63 -29.65 -6.55
N LEU A 619 10.52 -30.30 -5.82
CA LEU A 619 11.58 -29.65 -5.05
C LEU A 619 12.36 -28.64 -5.90
N ASP A 620 12.45 -27.40 -5.43
CA ASP A 620 13.04 -26.28 -6.19
C ASP A 620 14.41 -25.79 -5.67
N PRO A 621 14.63 -25.56 -4.36
CA PRO A 621 15.87 -24.94 -3.91
C PRO A 621 17.07 -25.87 -3.99
N PRO A 622 18.30 -25.32 -4.04
CA PRO A 622 19.52 -26.11 -4.00
C PRO A 622 19.61 -26.92 -2.71
N LEU A 623 20.24 -28.08 -2.79
CA LEU A 623 20.33 -29.01 -1.66
C LEU A 623 21.11 -28.46 -0.47
N HIS A 624 22.05 -27.54 -0.69
CA HIS A 624 22.83 -26.96 0.41
C HIS A 624 21.99 -26.17 1.42
N GLU A 625 20.78 -25.72 1.03
CA GLU A 625 19.89 -25.00 1.97
C GLU A 625 19.40 -25.89 3.12
N PHE A 626 19.40 -27.19 2.94
CA PHE A 626 18.91 -28.13 3.95
C PHE A 626 20.03 -28.73 4.82
N VAL A 627 21.30 -28.54 4.45
CA VAL A 627 22.39 -29.14 5.19
C VAL A 627 22.61 -28.45 6.55
N PRO A 628 23.03 -29.21 7.58
CA PRO A 628 23.28 -28.62 8.90
C PRO A 628 24.48 -27.69 8.88
N THR A 629 24.40 -26.61 9.65
CA THR A 629 25.46 -25.65 9.86
C THR A 629 26.05 -25.76 11.28
N ASP A 630 25.23 -26.22 12.24
CA ASP A 630 25.65 -26.41 13.63
C ASP A 630 26.56 -27.65 13.73
N PRO A 631 27.74 -27.54 14.36
CA PRO A 631 28.66 -28.67 14.59
C PRO A 631 28.02 -29.88 15.26
N LYS A 632 27.08 -29.67 16.18
CA LYS A 632 26.38 -30.78 16.87
C LYS A 632 25.52 -31.56 15.91
N ASP A 633 24.78 -30.88 15.04
CA ASP A 633 23.92 -31.52 14.05
C ASP A 633 24.75 -32.28 13.03
N ILE A 634 25.94 -31.76 12.68
CA ILE A 634 26.89 -32.43 11.77
C ILE A 634 27.43 -33.72 12.41
N GLU A 635 27.76 -33.68 13.71
CA GLU A 635 28.23 -34.89 14.44
C GLU A 635 27.16 -35.95 14.50
N GLU A 636 25.91 -35.59 14.81
CA GLU A 636 24.77 -36.50 14.88
C GLU A 636 24.51 -37.16 13.51
N LEU A 637 24.48 -36.34 12.45
CA LEU A 637 24.26 -36.83 11.10
C LEU A 637 25.39 -37.77 10.64
N ALA A 638 26.64 -37.43 10.93
CA ALA A 638 27.80 -38.26 10.62
C ALA A 638 27.70 -39.60 11.31
N LYS A 639 27.33 -39.64 12.58
CA LYS A 639 27.16 -40.85 13.37
C LYS A 639 26.05 -41.75 12.80
N GLU A 640 24.93 -41.15 12.45
CA GLU A 640 23.78 -41.88 11.89
C GLU A 640 24.09 -42.49 10.52
N MET A 641 24.88 -41.81 9.70
CA MET A 641 25.29 -42.29 8.38
C MET A 641 26.54 -43.15 8.36
N GLY A 642 27.21 -43.33 9.51
CA GLY A 642 28.44 -44.07 9.59
C GLY A 642 29.62 -43.36 8.91
N LEU A 643 29.60 -42.03 8.84
CA LEU A 643 30.65 -41.22 8.24
C LEU A 643 31.49 -40.52 9.31
N THR A 644 32.74 -40.14 8.93
CA THR A 644 33.51 -39.25 9.78
C THR A 644 33.00 -37.82 9.63
N VAL A 645 33.16 -36.99 10.68
CA VAL A 645 32.77 -35.58 10.63
C VAL A 645 33.52 -34.85 9.52
N GLU A 646 34.80 -35.16 9.32
CA GLU A 646 35.64 -34.60 8.26
C GLU A 646 35.08 -34.88 6.86
N HIS A 647 34.71 -36.15 6.62
CA HIS A 647 34.12 -36.56 5.34
C HIS A 647 32.78 -35.87 5.08
N LEU A 648 31.91 -35.81 6.10
CA LEU A 648 30.63 -35.14 6.00
C LEU A 648 30.79 -33.64 5.71
N ASN A 649 31.78 -32.97 6.36
CA ASN A 649 32.07 -31.57 6.08
C ASN A 649 32.55 -31.33 4.63
N GLN A 650 33.32 -32.31 4.07
CA GLN A 650 33.71 -32.26 2.66
C GLN A 650 32.51 -32.35 1.73
N VAL A 651 31.59 -33.27 2.01
CA VAL A 651 30.37 -33.43 1.21
C VAL A 651 29.51 -32.16 1.27
N ILE A 652 29.32 -31.61 2.46
CA ILE A 652 28.54 -30.37 2.68
C ILE A 652 29.22 -29.23 1.91
N SER A 653 30.54 -29.05 2.01
CA SER A 653 31.28 -28.01 1.30
C SER A 653 31.16 -28.17 -0.22
N SER A 654 31.12 -29.39 -0.72
CA SER A 654 30.96 -29.65 -2.16
C SER A 654 29.60 -29.24 -2.71
N LEU A 655 28.57 -29.17 -1.84
CA LEU A 655 27.22 -28.75 -2.19
C LEU A 655 27.04 -27.23 -2.20
N HIS A 656 27.98 -26.50 -1.60
CA HIS A 656 27.90 -25.04 -1.54
C HIS A 656 28.04 -24.43 -2.93
N GLU A 657 27.14 -23.52 -3.27
CA GLU A 657 27.10 -22.85 -4.56
C GLU A 657 27.44 -21.37 -4.45
N PHE A 658 28.24 -20.86 -5.39
CA PHE A 658 28.58 -19.42 -5.46
C PHE A 658 27.36 -18.58 -5.83
N ASN A 659 26.49 -19.09 -6.67
CA ASN A 659 25.25 -18.43 -7.07
C ASN A 659 24.09 -19.44 -7.03
N PRO A 660 23.46 -19.60 -5.87
CA PRO A 660 22.39 -20.57 -5.69
C PRO A 660 21.21 -20.40 -6.66
N MET A 661 20.90 -19.18 -7.03
CA MET A 661 19.80 -18.89 -7.96
C MET A 661 20.02 -19.52 -9.34
N MET A 662 21.25 -19.57 -9.80
CA MET A 662 21.64 -20.10 -11.11
C MET A 662 22.29 -21.48 -11.06
N GLY A 663 22.24 -22.14 -9.89
CA GLY A 663 22.96 -23.36 -9.65
C GLY A 663 22.17 -24.66 -9.85
N HIS A 664 22.55 -25.67 -9.10
CA HIS A 664 21.98 -27.01 -9.15
C HIS A 664 20.70 -27.07 -8.30
N ARG A 665 19.59 -26.69 -8.89
CA ARG A 665 18.28 -26.67 -8.26
C ARG A 665 17.16 -26.95 -9.26
N GLY A 666 15.94 -27.07 -8.78
CA GLY A 666 14.74 -27.23 -9.61
C GLY A 666 14.80 -28.50 -10.44
N CYS A 667 14.40 -28.43 -11.69
CA CYS A 667 14.43 -29.59 -12.62
C CYS A 667 15.85 -30.17 -12.83
N ARG A 668 16.89 -29.36 -12.59
CA ARG A 668 18.27 -29.81 -12.69
C ARG A 668 18.58 -30.93 -11.67
N LEU A 669 17.97 -30.83 -10.47
CA LEU A 669 18.04 -31.89 -9.46
C LEU A 669 17.35 -33.14 -9.95
N ASP A 670 16.20 -33.04 -10.58
CA ASP A 670 15.43 -34.18 -11.10
C ASP A 670 16.12 -34.82 -12.29
N VAL A 671 16.89 -34.09 -13.06
CA VAL A 671 17.73 -34.65 -14.14
C VAL A 671 18.92 -35.39 -13.56
N THR A 672 19.60 -34.83 -12.58
CA THR A 672 20.76 -35.47 -11.94
C THR A 672 20.35 -36.63 -11.04
N PHE A 673 19.27 -36.47 -10.28
CA PHE A 673 18.75 -37.44 -9.31
C PHE A 673 17.28 -37.73 -9.56
N PRO A 674 16.94 -38.50 -10.61
CA PRO A 674 15.54 -38.78 -10.98
C PRO A 674 14.71 -39.42 -9.89
N GLU A 675 15.35 -40.12 -8.95
CA GLU A 675 14.70 -40.76 -7.82
C GLU A 675 13.96 -39.75 -6.90
N ILE A 676 14.37 -38.48 -6.89
CA ILE A 676 13.67 -37.43 -6.17
C ILE A 676 12.29 -37.17 -6.79
N ALA A 677 12.26 -36.97 -8.13
CA ALA A 677 11.00 -36.79 -8.86
C ALA A 677 10.09 -38.01 -8.74
N LYS A 678 10.67 -39.20 -8.77
CA LYS A 678 9.94 -40.45 -8.60
C LYS A 678 9.27 -40.51 -7.23
N MET A 679 9.99 -40.20 -6.15
CA MET A 679 9.46 -40.20 -4.78
C MET A 679 8.32 -39.21 -4.64
N GLN A 680 8.55 -37.96 -5.07
CA GLN A 680 7.53 -36.91 -4.95
C GLN A 680 6.28 -37.23 -5.76
N THR A 681 6.43 -37.75 -6.96
CA THR A 681 5.30 -38.18 -7.79
C THR A 681 4.52 -39.30 -7.10
N ALA A 682 5.21 -40.26 -6.55
CA ALA A 682 4.58 -41.36 -5.80
C ALA A 682 3.77 -40.83 -4.62
N ALA A 683 4.34 -39.95 -3.83
CA ALA A 683 3.66 -39.35 -2.69
C ALA A 683 2.39 -38.56 -3.11
N ILE A 684 2.49 -37.77 -4.20
CA ILE A 684 1.36 -37.00 -4.72
C ILE A 684 0.23 -37.92 -5.20
N ILE A 685 0.55 -38.88 -6.04
CA ILE A 685 -0.46 -39.77 -6.65
C ILE A 685 -1.09 -40.66 -5.59
N LYS A 686 -0.32 -41.22 -4.68
CA LYS A 686 -0.86 -42.03 -3.58
C LYS A 686 -1.77 -41.21 -2.66
N ALA A 687 -1.39 -39.97 -2.35
CA ALA A 687 -2.21 -39.07 -1.56
C ALA A 687 -3.55 -38.75 -2.24
N ALA A 688 -3.50 -38.45 -3.53
CA ALA A 688 -4.70 -38.14 -4.32
C ALA A 688 -5.63 -39.36 -4.40
N LEU A 689 -5.08 -40.55 -4.63
CA LEU A 689 -5.85 -41.82 -4.67
C LEU A 689 -6.50 -42.10 -3.31
N ALA A 690 -5.78 -41.93 -2.20
CA ALA A 690 -6.28 -42.18 -0.86
C ALA A 690 -7.45 -41.24 -0.55
N VAL A 691 -7.31 -39.96 -0.81
CA VAL A 691 -8.38 -38.95 -0.57
C VAL A 691 -9.57 -39.19 -1.52
N ARG A 692 -9.30 -39.50 -2.78
CA ARG A 692 -10.35 -39.85 -3.74
C ARG A 692 -11.17 -41.05 -3.31
N SER A 693 -10.54 -42.05 -2.73
CA SER A 693 -11.20 -43.23 -2.19
C SER A 693 -12.14 -42.89 -1.02
N ARG A 694 -11.74 -41.96 -0.15
CA ARG A 694 -12.55 -41.47 0.97
C ARG A 694 -13.64 -40.48 0.53
N ARG A 695 -13.38 -39.74 -0.55
CA ARG A 695 -14.24 -38.62 -1.02
C ARG A 695 -14.44 -38.73 -2.55
N PRO A 696 -15.18 -39.74 -3.03
CA PRO A 696 -15.30 -39.98 -4.49
C PRO A 696 -15.94 -38.83 -5.27
N ALA A 697 -16.81 -38.07 -4.62
CA ALA A 697 -17.50 -36.91 -5.24
C ALA A 697 -16.58 -35.76 -5.62
N TRP A 698 -15.40 -35.67 -5.00
CA TRP A 698 -14.48 -34.54 -5.26
C TRP A 698 -13.75 -34.61 -6.58
N LYS A 699 -13.62 -35.78 -7.19
CA LYS A 699 -12.96 -36.00 -8.50
C LYS A 699 -11.56 -35.39 -8.62
N ILE A 700 -10.71 -35.65 -7.65
CA ILE A 700 -9.35 -35.07 -7.58
C ILE A 700 -8.54 -35.38 -8.83
N VAL A 701 -7.94 -34.36 -9.44
CA VAL A 701 -7.00 -34.48 -10.56
C VAL A 701 -5.71 -33.77 -10.14
N PRO A 702 -4.66 -34.52 -9.77
CA PRO A 702 -3.39 -33.91 -9.39
C PRO A 702 -2.78 -33.08 -10.51
N GLU A 703 -2.21 -31.94 -10.15
CA GLU A 703 -1.46 -31.07 -11.05
C GLU A 703 -0.01 -31.03 -10.53
N ILE A 704 0.93 -31.57 -11.31
CA ILE A 704 2.35 -31.65 -10.94
C ILE A 704 3.13 -30.64 -11.76
N MET A 705 3.85 -29.75 -11.09
CA MET A 705 4.59 -28.67 -11.72
C MET A 705 6.09 -28.86 -11.59
N VAL A 706 6.79 -28.83 -12.72
CA VAL A 706 8.24 -28.94 -12.79
C VAL A 706 8.86 -27.55 -12.79
N PRO A 707 9.69 -27.19 -11.78
CA PRO A 707 10.29 -25.88 -11.70
C PRO A 707 11.54 -25.73 -12.57
N LEU A 708 11.88 -24.48 -12.92
CA LEU A 708 13.16 -24.06 -13.50
C LEU A 708 13.48 -24.65 -14.88
N VAL A 709 12.47 -25.01 -15.65
CA VAL A 709 12.64 -25.54 -17.00
C VAL A 709 13.12 -24.43 -17.96
N GLY A 710 14.19 -24.69 -18.69
CA GLY A 710 14.70 -23.77 -19.72
C GLY A 710 14.71 -24.40 -21.10
N GLU A 711 14.59 -25.70 -21.20
CA GLU A 711 14.66 -26.49 -22.45
C GLU A 711 13.55 -27.55 -22.45
N GLU A 712 12.89 -27.70 -23.59
CA GLU A 712 11.83 -28.71 -23.79
C GLU A 712 12.27 -30.11 -23.33
N LYS A 713 13.49 -30.51 -23.63
CA LYS A 713 14.03 -31.84 -23.31
C LYS A 713 14.22 -32.05 -21.81
N GLU A 714 14.47 -31.00 -21.03
CA GLU A 714 14.50 -31.11 -19.58
C GLU A 714 13.12 -31.53 -19.07
N LEU A 715 12.08 -30.87 -19.56
CA LEU A 715 10.71 -31.20 -19.16
C LEU A 715 10.31 -32.59 -19.66
N ALA A 716 10.64 -32.94 -20.88
CA ALA A 716 10.36 -34.25 -21.46
C ALA A 716 10.97 -35.36 -20.61
N PHE A 717 12.21 -35.20 -20.17
CA PHE A 717 12.90 -36.16 -19.31
C PHE A 717 12.21 -36.32 -17.95
N VAL A 718 11.99 -35.21 -17.24
CA VAL A 718 11.35 -35.24 -15.92
C VAL A 718 9.92 -35.77 -16.02
N LYS A 719 9.17 -35.34 -17.03
CA LYS A 719 7.82 -35.84 -17.30
C LYS A 719 7.80 -37.36 -17.56
N SER A 720 8.80 -37.89 -18.23
CA SER A 720 8.89 -39.33 -18.46
C SER A 720 8.99 -40.11 -17.13
N VAL A 721 9.76 -39.60 -16.18
CA VAL A 721 9.88 -40.17 -14.83
C VAL A 721 8.53 -40.06 -14.09
N ILE A 722 7.89 -38.92 -14.15
CA ILE A 722 6.58 -38.67 -13.54
C ILE A 722 5.53 -39.61 -14.11
N ASP A 723 5.42 -39.69 -15.43
CA ASP A 723 4.44 -40.53 -16.12
C ASP A 723 4.61 -41.99 -15.81
N LYS A 724 5.84 -42.50 -15.85
CA LYS A 724 6.13 -43.88 -15.55
C LYS A 724 5.70 -44.24 -14.12
N THR A 725 6.01 -43.41 -13.16
CA THR A 725 5.67 -43.58 -11.76
C THR A 725 4.17 -43.49 -11.52
N ALA A 726 3.54 -42.42 -12.01
CA ALA A 726 2.13 -42.16 -11.83
C ALA A 726 1.23 -43.22 -12.47
N ARG A 727 1.51 -43.58 -13.70
CA ARG A 727 0.73 -44.60 -14.43
C ARG A 727 0.80 -45.96 -13.76
N LYS A 728 1.96 -46.35 -13.27
CA LYS A 728 2.15 -47.61 -12.55
C LYS A 728 1.29 -47.64 -11.28
N ILE A 729 1.35 -46.61 -10.45
CA ILE A 729 0.60 -46.51 -9.19
C ILE A 729 -0.90 -46.49 -9.42
N ILE A 730 -1.36 -45.71 -10.41
CA ILE A 730 -2.79 -45.61 -10.76
C ILE A 730 -3.32 -46.96 -11.26
N LYS A 731 -2.55 -47.63 -12.09
CA LYS A 731 -2.91 -48.95 -12.61
C LYS A 731 -3.00 -50.01 -11.48
N GLU A 732 -2.01 -50.05 -10.60
CA GLU A 732 -1.97 -50.96 -9.45
C GLU A 732 -3.16 -50.74 -8.52
N ALA A 733 -3.63 -49.47 -8.41
CA ALA A 733 -4.82 -49.11 -7.60
C ALA A 733 -6.14 -49.41 -8.32
N GLY A 734 -6.11 -49.81 -9.59
CA GLY A 734 -7.32 -50.04 -10.37
C GLY A 734 -8.17 -48.81 -10.55
N SER A 735 -7.58 -47.60 -10.52
CA SER A 735 -8.29 -46.31 -10.60
C SER A 735 -8.30 -45.74 -12.02
N ASP A 736 -9.33 -44.95 -12.31
CA ASP A 736 -9.45 -44.16 -13.53
C ASP A 736 -8.95 -42.72 -13.37
N MET A 737 -8.27 -42.43 -12.25
CA MET A 737 -7.76 -41.09 -11.96
C MET A 737 -6.81 -40.59 -13.06
N THR A 738 -7.02 -39.36 -13.47
CA THR A 738 -6.11 -38.66 -14.37
C THR A 738 -5.29 -37.63 -13.58
N TYR A 739 -4.21 -37.13 -14.18
CA TYR A 739 -3.35 -36.14 -13.61
C TYR A 739 -2.80 -35.24 -14.72
N LYS A 740 -2.27 -34.08 -14.37
CA LYS A 740 -1.66 -33.16 -15.34
C LYS A 740 -0.22 -32.85 -14.92
N VAL A 741 0.65 -32.72 -15.92
CA VAL A 741 2.04 -32.30 -15.74
C VAL A 741 2.24 -30.99 -16.49
N GLY A 742 2.69 -29.96 -15.78
CA GLY A 742 3.02 -28.67 -16.36
C GLY A 742 4.33 -28.16 -15.85
N THR A 743 4.64 -26.92 -16.17
CA THR A 743 5.90 -26.29 -15.77
C THR A 743 5.71 -24.88 -15.27
N MET A 744 6.65 -24.44 -14.44
CA MET A 744 6.81 -23.04 -14.10
C MET A 744 7.64 -22.35 -15.18
N ILE A 745 7.11 -21.30 -15.78
CA ILE A 745 7.85 -20.43 -16.70
C ILE A 745 8.49 -19.32 -15.87
N GLU A 746 9.76 -19.45 -15.61
CA GLU A 746 10.51 -18.53 -14.73
C GLU A 746 11.91 -18.22 -15.26
N ILE A 747 12.30 -18.82 -16.36
CA ILE A 747 13.56 -18.54 -17.07
C ILE A 747 13.21 -17.81 -18.38
N PRO A 748 13.88 -16.70 -18.69
CA PRO A 748 13.60 -15.96 -19.94
C PRO A 748 13.65 -16.84 -21.20
N ARG A 749 14.60 -17.78 -21.28
CA ARG A 749 14.67 -18.70 -22.41
C ARG A 749 13.40 -19.56 -22.52
N ALA A 750 12.84 -20.00 -21.40
CA ALA A 750 11.58 -20.76 -21.41
C ALA A 750 10.43 -19.93 -21.97
N ALA A 751 10.36 -18.65 -21.63
CA ALA A 751 9.34 -17.74 -22.18
C ALA A 751 9.50 -17.59 -23.70
N LEU A 752 10.72 -17.47 -24.19
CA LEU A 752 11.03 -17.32 -25.60
C LEU A 752 10.76 -18.59 -26.42
N THR A 753 10.79 -19.77 -25.80
CA THR A 753 10.58 -21.06 -26.44
C THR A 753 9.34 -21.79 -25.89
N ALA A 754 8.37 -21.03 -25.40
CA ALA A 754 7.19 -21.58 -24.75
C ALA A 754 6.32 -22.46 -25.67
N ASP A 755 6.32 -22.21 -26.97
CA ASP A 755 5.67 -23.06 -27.98
C ASP A 755 6.22 -24.48 -27.98
N ALA A 756 7.54 -24.63 -27.93
CA ALA A 756 8.20 -25.94 -27.83
C ALA A 756 7.91 -26.64 -26.49
N ILE A 757 8.00 -25.87 -25.39
CA ILE A 757 7.75 -26.39 -24.04
C ILE A 757 6.30 -26.87 -23.89
N ALA A 758 5.35 -26.19 -24.52
CA ALA A 758 3.92 -26.53 -24.45
C ALA A 758 3.58 -27.86 -25.15
N LYS A 759 4.47 -28.42 -25.93
CA LYS A 759 4.32 -29.79 -26.45
C LYS A 759 4.30 -30.81 -25.31
N GLU A 760 5.07 -30.55 -24.26
CA GLU A 760 5.17 -31.42 -23.08
C GLU A 760 4.36 -30.93 -21.91
N ALA A 761 4.22 -29.61 -21.73
CA ALA A 761 3.50 -29.01 -20.61
C ALA A 761 2.00 -28.87 -20.89
N GLU A 762 1.19 -29.39 -19.99
CA GLU A 762 -0.27 -29.27 -20.05
C GLU A 762 -0.78 -27.97 -19.43
N PHE A 763 0.05 -27.28 -18.65
CA PHE A 763 -0.22 -25.96 -18.08
C PHE A 763 1.08 -25.20 -17.86
N PHE A 764 0.99 -23.86 -17.82
CA PHE A 764 2.08 -22.97 -17.41
C PHE A 764 1.69 -22.23 -16.15
N SER A 765 2.66 -22.08 -15.25
CA SER A 765 2.58 -21.16 -14.12
C SER A 765 3.77 -20.21 -14.19
N PHE A 766 3.51 -18.90 -14.26
CA PHE A 766 4.58 -17.91 -14.36
C PHE A 766 5.17 -17.63 -12.97
N GLY A 767 6.41 -18.06 -12.76
CA GLY A 767 7.19 -17.80 -11.54
C GLY A 767 7.87 -16.45 -11.66
N THR A 768 7.11 -15.38 -11.46
CA THR A 768 7.57 -14.02 -11.73
C THR A 768 8.66 -13.53 -10.81
N ASN A 769 8.88 -14.15 -9.66
CA ASN A 769 10.02 -13.83 -8.80
C ASN A 769 11.36 -14.10 -9.51
N ASP A 770 11.56 -15.35 -9.96
CA ASP A 770 12.78 -15.72 -10.68
C ASP A 770 12.85 -15.09 -12.07
N LEU A 771 11.73 -14.99 -12.76
CA LEU A 771 11.66 -14.34 -14.06
C LEU A 771 12.10 -12.86 -13.99
N THR A 772 11.69 -12.17 -12.94
CA THR A 772 12.11 -10.78 -12.69
C THR A 772 13.62 -10.70 -12.42
N GLN A 773 14.13 -11.55 -11.53
CA GLN A 773 15.57 -11.59 -11.24
C GLN A 773 16.43 -11.80 -12.48
N MET A 774 16.06 -12.77 -13.31
CA MET A 774 16.82 -13.10 -14.50
C MET A 774 16.67 -12.08 -15.61
N THR A 775 15.50 -11.45 -15.71
CA THR A 775 15.25 -10.40 -16.71
C THR A 775 15.98 -9.11 -16.39
N PHE A 776 15.96 -8.67 -15.12
CA PHE A 776 16.71 -7.50 -14.67
C PHE A 776 18.20 -7.78 -14.48
N GLY A 777 18.58 -9.05 -14.26
CA GLY A 777 19.98 -9.43 -14.08
C GLY A 777 20.52 -9.13 -12.67
N PHE A 778 19.67 -9.08 -11.65
CA PHE A 778 20.11 -8.96 -10.26
C PHE A 778 19.26 -9.81 -9.31
N SER A 779 19.88 -10.20 -8.20
CA SER A 779 19.24 -10.99 -7.16
C SER A 779 18.40 -10.11 -6.22
N ARG A 780 17.24 -10.62 -5.80
CA ARG A 780 16.41 -9.97 -4.76
C ARG A 780 17.21 -9.69 -3.49
N ASP A 781 18.04 -10.65 -3.10
CA ASP A 781 18.81 -10.57 -1.84
C ASP A 781 19.87 -9.46 -1.89
N ASP A 782 20.42 -9.20 -3.07
CA ASP A 782 21.45 -8.17 -3.27
C ASP A 782 20.90 -6.79 -3.64
N ALA A 783 19.69 -6.75 -4.19
CA ALA A 783 19.11 -5.53 -4.75
C ALA A 783 18.93 -4.40 -3.72
N GLY A 784 18.72 -4.73 -2.45
CA GLY A 784 18.61 -3.76 -1.37
C GLY A 784 19.80 -2.83 -1.22
N LYS A 785 20.97 -3.23 -1.74
CA LYS A 785 22.19 -2.43 -1.68
C LYS A 785 22.15 -1.20 -2.60
N PHE A 786 21.35 -1.24 -3.66
CA PHE A 786 21.34 -0.16 -4.66
C PHE A 786 19.94 0.35 -5.04
N LEU A 787 18.86 -0.38 -4.77
CA LEU A 787 17.49 0.03 -5.18
C LEU A 787 17.07 1.38 -4.60
N ALA A 788 17.47 1.69 -3.36
CA ALA A 788 17.16 2.98 -2.74
C ALA A 788 17.68 4.15 -3.58
N SER A 789 18.92 4.04 -4.10
CA SER A 789 19.49 5.05 -4.98
C SER A 789 18.77 5.16 -6.31
N TYR A 790 18.24 4.04 -6.83
CA TYR A 790 17.45 4.03 -8.07
C TYR A 790 16.12 4.76 -7.89
N TYR A 791 15.48 4.60 -6.73
CA TYR A 791 14.27 5.34 -6.39
C TYR A 791 14.56 6.84 -6.22
N ASP A 792 15.63 7.18 -5.50
CA ASP A 792 16.02 8.57 -5.26
C ASP A 792 16.34 9.32 -6.56
N ARG A 793 16.91 8.62 -7.53
CA ARG A 793 17.26 9.17 -8.85
C ARG A 793 16.14 9.03 -9.89
N LYS A 794 14.97 8.53 -9.47
CA LYS A 794 13.79 8.34 -10.34
C LYS A 794 14.03 7.39 -11.53
N ILE A 795 14.94 6.43 -11.36
CA ILE A 795 15.21 5.40 -12.36
C ILE A 795 14.11 4.35 -12.32
N TYR A 796 13.75 3.89 -11.10
CA TYR A 796 12.59 3.02 -10.87
C TYR A 796 11.54 3.76 -10.06
N GLU A 797 10.28 3.65 -10.49
CA GLU A 797 9.12 4.20 -9.78
C GLU A 797 8.66 3.28 -8.63
N SER A 798 8.82 1.97 -8.79
CA SER A 798 8.41 0.97 -7.81
C SER A 798 9.37 -0.21 -7.78
N ASP A 799 9.28 -1.00 -6.70
CA ASP A 799 10.03 -2.24 -6.54
C ASP A 799 9.54 -3.28 -7.56
N PRO A 800 10.40 -3.77 -8.48
CA PRO A 800 10.01 -4.75 -9.49
C PRO A 800 9.61 -6.10 -8.90
N PHE A 801 9.92 -6.38 -7.64
CA PHE A 801 9.53 -7.62 -6.95
C PHE A 801 8.17 -7.53 -6.28
N SER A 802 7.68 -6.34 -5.99
CA SER A 802 6.35 -6.15 -5.40
C SER A 802 5.27 -5.92 -6.46
N LYS A 803 5.65 -5.31 -7.56
CA LYS A 803 4.77 -4.96 -8.67
C LYS A 803 5.40 -5.41 -9.98
N LEU A 804 4.65 -6.15 -10.80
CA LEU A 804 5.18 -6.69 -12.06
C LEU A 804 5.68 -5.59 -12.99
N ASP A 805 6.91 -5.72 -13.44
CA ASP A 805 7.45 -4.91 -14.54
C ASP A 805 6.77 -5.30 -15.85
N GLN A 806 5.79 -4.51 -16.26
CA GLN A 806 4.99 -4.82 -17.46
C GLN A 806 5.76 -4.59 -18.76
N ALA A 807 6.76 -3.70 -18.75
CA ALA A 807 7.52 -3.33 -19.94
C ALA A 807 8.51 -4.43 -20.39
N GLY A 808 9.15 -5.10 -19.45
CA GLY A 808 10.14 -6.16 -19.71
C GLY A 808 9.62 -7.54 -19.37
N VAL A 809 9.47 -7.82 -18.07
CA VAL A 809 8.99 -9.13 -17.58
C VAL A 809 7.60 -9.43 -18.13
N GLY A 810 6.72 -8.45 -18.15
CA GLY A 810 5.36 -8.59 -18.69
C GLY A 810 5.33 -8.95 -20.16
N ARG A 811 6.27 -8.45 -20.95
CA ARG A 811 6.42 -8.87 -22.35
C ARG A 811 6.74 -10.36 -22.49
N LEU A 812 7.62 -10.86 -21.64
CA LEU A 812 7.97 -12.28 -21.63
C LEU A 812 6.76 -13.15 -21.23
N VAL A 813 6.01 -12.73 -20.24
CA VAL A 813 4.79 -13.42 -19.81
C VAL A 813 3.75 -13.45 -20.92
N LYS A 814 3.51 -12.31 -21.55
CA LYS A 814 2.57 -12.22 -22.69
C LYS A 814 3.00 -13.09 -23.85
N MET A 815 4.28 -13.02 -24.21
CA MET A 815 4.86 -13.84 -25.29
C MET A 815 4.71 -15.32 -25.01
N ALA A 816 5.04 -15.75 -23.80
CA ALA A 816 4.93 -17.16 -23.41
C ALA A 816 3.47 -17.64 -23.40
N ALA A 817 2.54 -16.79 -22.98
CA ALA A 817 1.12 -17.10 -23.03
C ALA A 817 0.63 -17.31 -24.46
N GLU A 818 1.00 -16.43 -25.37
CA GLU A 818 0.63 -16.51 -26.79
C GLU A 818 1.25 -17.75 -27.46
N LEU A 819 2.55 -17.97 -27.25
CA LEU A 819 3.27 -19.15 -27.80
C LEU A 819 2.72 -20.48 -27.24
N GLY A 820 2.40 -20.52 -25.96
CA GLY A 820 1.79 -21.68 -25.35
C GLY A 820 0.44 -22.04 -25.95
N ARG A 821 -0.39 -21.02 -26.23
CA ARG A 821 -1.70 -21.19 -26.87
C ARG A 821 -1.61 -21.62 -28.32
N GLU A 822 -0.57 -21.21 -29.02
CA GLU A 822 -0.34 -21.68 -30.42
C GLU A 822 -0.19 -23.18 -30.46
N THR A 823 0.57 -23.77 -29.56
CA THR A 823 0.79 -25.22 -29.50
C THR A 823 -0.38 -25.96 -28.82
N ARG A 824 -0.94 -25.37 -27.78
CA ARG A 824 -1.99 -25.97 -26.94
C ARG A 824 -3.07 -24.92 -26.65
N PRO A 825 -4.08 -24.76 -27.53
CA PRO A 825 -5.08 -23.69 -27.43
C PRO A 825 -5.83 -23.63 -26.09
N ASP A 826 -5.99 -24.76 -25.41
CA ASP A 826 -6.68 -24.91 -24.13
C ASP A 826 -5.75 -24.91 -22.91
N ILE A 827 -4.49 -24.57 -23.10
CA ILE A 827 -3.52 -24.54 -22.00
C ILE A 827 -3.95 -23.62 -20.87
N LYS A 828 -3.89 -24.14 -19.63
CA LYS A 828 -4.13 -23.31 -18.45
C LYS A 828 -2.89 -22.48 -18.17
N LEU A 829 -3.12 -21.20 -17.93
CA LEU A 829 -2.07 -20.22 -17.69
C LEU A 829 -2.34 -19.50 -16.37
N GLY A 830 -1.40 -19.56 -15.47
CA GLY A 830 -1.51 -18.89 -14.17
C GLY A 830 -0.24 -18.15 -13.79
N ILE A 831 -0.34 -17.29 -12.80
CA ILE A 831 0.80 -16.61 -12.20
C ILE A 831 0.85 -16.94 -10.71
N CYS A 832 2.03 -17.22 -10.18
CA CYS A 832 2.20 -17.61 -8.79
C CYS A 832 3.30 -16.84 -8.04
N GLY A 833 3.97 -15.90 -8.69
CA GLY A 833 4.94 -15.01 -8.03
C GLY A 833 4.28 -14.10 -7.00
N GLU A 834 5.06 -13.43 -6.17
CA GLU A 834 4.55 -12.52 -5.15
C GLU A 834 3.71 -11.38 -5.72
N GLN A 835 3.97 -10.98 -6.96
CA GLN A 835 3.18 -9.96 -7.64
C GLN A 835 1.74 -10.39 -7.92
N GLY A 836 1.41 -11.70 -7.83
CA GLY A 836 0.07 -12.23 -8.11
C GLY A 836 -1.06 -11.66 -7.25
N GLY A 837 -0.74 -11.06 -6.11
CA GLY A 837 -1.69 -10.36 -5.26
C GLY A 837 -1.73 -8.84 -5.46
N ASP A 838 -0.88 -8.29 -6.32
CA ASP A 838 -0.84 -6.86 -6.62
C ASP A 838 -1.95 -6.48 -7.60
N PRO A 839 -2.79 -5.47 -7.29
CA PRO A 839 -3.90 -5.10 -8.18
C PRO A 839 -3.53 -4.77 -9.62
N SER A 840 -2.41 -4.07 -9.85
CA SER A 840 -1.96 -3.73 -11.19
C SER A 840 -1.52 -4.96 -11.99
N THR A 841 -0.89 -5.90 -11.30
CA THR A 841 -0.47 -7.19 -11.88
C THR A 841 -1.68 -8.05 -12.22
N VAL A 842 -2.67 -8.10 -11.34
CA VAL A 842 -3.95 -8.81 -11.61
C VAL A 842 -4.64 -8.23 -12.84
N ALA A 843 -4.70 -6.91 -12.96
CA ALA A 843 -5.27 -6.24 -14.14
C ALA A 843 -4.52 -6.62 -15.42
N PHE A 844 -3.19 -6.66 -15.36
CA PHE A 844 -2.35 -7.11 -16.48
C PHE A 844 -2.64 -8.57 -16.85
N CYS A 845 -2.74 -9.47 -15.89
CA CYS A 845 -3.07 -10.88 -16.10
C CYS A 845 -4.45 -11.05 -16.76
N HIS A 846 -5.43 -10.24 -16.33
CA HIS A 846 -6.75 -10.21 -16.97
C HIS A 846 -6.63 -9.78 -18.44
N LYS A 847 -5.89 -8.71 -18.70
CA LYS A 847 -5.71 -8.16 -20.06
C LYS A 847 -5.09 -9.14 -21.04
N ILE A 848 -4.09 -9.92 -20.62
CA ILE A 848 -3.46 -10.92 -21.45
C ILE A 848 -4.20 -12.27 -21.46
N GLY A 849 -5.29 -12.37 -20.76
CA GLY A 849 -6.18 -13.53 -20.76
C GLY A 849 -5.66 -14.75 -20.03
N LEU A 850 -4.94 -14.58 -18.92
CA LEU A 850 -4.56 -15.71 -18.06
C LEU A 850 -5.81 -16.37 -17.47
N THR A 851 -5.67 -17.65 -17.08
CA THR A 851 -6.75 -18.43 -16.48
C THR A 851 -6.94 -18.05 -15.02
N TYR A 852 -5.85 -17.91 -14.27
CA TYR A 852 -5.90 -17.59 -12.85
C TYR A 852 -4.69 -16.79 -12.39
N VAL A 853 -4.86 -16.13 -11.24
CA VAL A 853 -3.77 -15.60 -10.43
C VAL A 853 -3.70 -16.39 -9.13
N SER A 854 -2.49 -16.56 -8.58
CA SER A 854 -2.26 -17.26 -7.32
C SER A 854 -1.45 -16.38 -6.40
N CYS A 855 -1.88 -16.25 -5.16
CA CYS A 855 -1.28 -15.34 -4.19
C CYS A 855 -1.35 -15.93 -2.77
N SER A 856 -0.68 -15.27 -1.83
CA SER A 856 -0.75 -15.67 -0.42
C SER A 856 -2.20 -15.62 0.09
N PRO A 857 -2.55 -16.41 1.12
CA PRO A 857 -3.95 -16.54 1.59
C PRO A 857 -4.63 -15.21 1.90
N PHE A 858 -3.93 -14.29 2.57
CA PHE A 858 -4.49 -13.01 2.97
C PHE A 858 -4.64 -12.01 1.81
N ARG A 859 -4.04 -12.29 0.66
CA ARG A 859 -4.21 -11.48 -0.55
C ARG A 859 -5.34 -11.97 -1.47
N VAL A 860 -5.91 -13.11 -1.17
CA VAL A 860 -7.00 -13.68 -1.98
C VAL A 860 -8.17 -12.69 -2.16
N PRO A 861 -8.69 -12.03 -1.10
CA PRO A 861 -9.76 -11.06 -1.28
C PRO A 861 -9.34 -9.87 -2.16
N ILE A 862 -8.12 -9.40 -2.00
CA ILE A 862 -7.57 -8.29 -2.80
C ILE A 862 -7.52 -8.67 -4.28
N ALA A 863 -7.03 -9.86 -4.59
CA ALA A 863 -6.95 -10.37 -5.96
C ALA A 863 -8.34 -10.58 -6.58
N ARG A 864 -9.31 -11.08 -5.82
CA ARG A 864 -10.70 -11.24 -6.25
C ARG A 864 -11.30 -9.90 -6.65
N LEU A 865 -11.13 -8.91 -5.80
CA LEU A 865 -11.64 -7.56 -6.06
C LEU A 865 -10.94 -6.91 -7.25
N ALA A 866 -9.61 -7.00 -7.32
CA ALA A 866 -8.84 -6.46 -8.44
C ALA A 866 -9.20 -7.12 -9.77
N ALA A 867 -9.42 -8.43 -9.78
CA ALA A 867 -9.87 -9.17 -10.96
C ALA A 867 -11.25 -8.71 -11.44
N ALA A 868 -12.17 -8.49 -10.50
CA ALA A 868 -13.50 -7.96 -10.79
C ALA A 868 -13.42 -6.56 -11.37
N GLN A 869 -12.63 -5.69 -10.80
CA GLN A 869 -12.44 -4.32 -11.28
C GLN A 869 -11.83 -4.30 -12.69
N ALA A 870 -10.87 -5.17 -12.97
CA ALA A 870 -10.28 -5.30 -14.30
C ALA A 870 -11.34 -5.71 -15.35
N ALA A 871 -12.21 -6.66 -15.02
CA ALA A 871 -13.28 -7.12 -15.89
C ALA A 871 -14.33 -6.03 -16.13
N ILE A 872 -14.68 -5.26 -15.10
CA ILE A 872 -15.63 -4.14 -15.19
C ILE A 872 -15.07 -3.03 -16.08
N LYS A 873 -13.81 -2.69 -15.89
CA LYS A 873 -13.12 -1.65 -16.68
C LYS A 873 -13.03 -2.02 -18.16
N GLU A 874 -12.83 -3.30 -18.47
CA GLU A 874 -12.77 -3.78 -19.86
C GLU A 874 -14.09 -3.54 -20.61
N LYS A 875 -15.24 -3.61 -19.92
CA LYS A 875 -16.57 -3.37 -20.51
C LYS A 875 -16.84 -1.89 -20.81
N GLN A 876 -16.12 -0.99 -20.17
CA GLN A 876 -16.24 0.45 -20.37
C GLN A 876 -15.33 0.90 -21.53
#